data_9ba7f3a2f62a959fc1368008e382e5f0
#
_entry.id   9ba7f3a2f62a959fc1368008e382e5f0
#
_cell.length_a   1.000
_cell.length_b   1.000
_cell.length_c   1.000
_cell.angle_alpha   90.00
_cell.angle_beta   90.00
_cell.angle_gamma   90.00
#
_symmetry.space_group_name_H-M   'P 1'
#
loop_
_entity.id
_entity.type
_entity.pdbx_description
1 polymer ?
#
loop_
_entity_poly.entity_id
_entity_poly.type
_entity_poly.pdbx_seq_one_letter_code
_entity_poly.pdbx_strand_id
1 'polypeptide(L)'
;LLAKGWLRWDTLNKCVIYPIFGSSDTKKVGKINRIFIDESGKKTSKKMLGKDGLISVVPPKAIDSQKDLQPTFLVCEGLENALSLRDRQTDTFLLSNGKSNLKHVPAFLPAKAEVRIISDHDANENPNQNGQTEAAKLRSDLISQNYQCIALMPKEPKTDANDALQAGELQKWMKDLVEVPEITDDGLVIKQAIEMKSPAEVVCGATWRNELPITKSGTPWEEPEELFHEQEFNDYPIEELPATIRYAVKEVAEFVQSPIPLVAASALNTISTAVQGQYDVRRADGLEGPTSLFFLSIAESGERKSSSNKFNKLLWDYENAEREKLGPETDEYEVIKEIWALKKTALMNQLKNCQQNNKPTREVEEDLHELKSEEPKPPTIPCLTYQDTTAEALLKGLSNYPVGTLTSDEAGGVLGGYSMKENSMKFVSDINQLWDGSPIRVTRKHADEIIVQGVRLSLGLMIQEETLRRVHLQSKGLLRGSGLLARFLISYPPSKIGTRRFKPPPEENPNFKAFRNRLMRILAEKLPINNKCRLEPKMLEFRPEAQELWIRFHDEVEQELQIGKSMDDVRDIASKTADNAARIAASFHVFEGGESSKISEETLDSAKSIALWHLYEAQRFFRELETSKEISDAQRIDKWLLSKCRNQNVSHQLRREVQRSGPVRDKNDLNRALTDLHERSRCRFVKDGKKLRIEVNPKLLKV
;
A
#
# COMPACT_ATOMS: atom_id res chain seq x y z
N LEU A 1 -0.88 3.43 18.89
CA LEU A 1 -1.80 4.12 19.84
C LEU A 1 -3.26 3.83 19.52
N LEU A 2 -3.67 3.89 18.25
CA LEU A 2 -5.04 3.53 17.83
C LEU A 2 -5.35 2.06 18.14
N ALA A 3 -4.47 1.14 17.76
CA ALA A 3 -4.64 -0.30 18.01
C ALA A 3 -4.71 -0.67 19.50
N LYS A 4 -4.06 0.10 20.40
CA LYS A 4 -4.11 -0.09 21.85
C LYS A 4 -5.23 0.68 22.54
N GLY A 5 -6.11 1.39 21.78
CA GLY A 5 -7.23 2.17 22.32
C GLY A 5 -6.85 3.48 23.03
N TRP A 6 -5.58 3.91 22.94
CA TRP A 6 -5.12 5.21 23.49
C TRP A 6 -5.54 6.41 22.64
N LEU A 7 -5.71 6.20 21.32
CA LEU A 7 -6.34 7.13 20.40
C LEU A 7 -7.50 6.46 19.72
N ARG A 8 -8.55 7.21 19.42
CA ARG A 8 -9.70 6.74 18.62
C ARG A 8 -10.04 7.77 17.57
N TRP A 9 -10.41 7.30 16.40
CA TRP A 9 -10.95 8.15 15.35
C TRP A 9 -12.47 8.10 15.37
N ASP A 10 -13.10 9.27 15.48
CA ASP A 10 -14.55 9.42 15.35
C ASP A 10 -14.87 9.83 13.89
N THR A 11 -15.33 8.88 13.09
CA THR A 11 -15.64 9.07 11.67
C THR A 11 -16.81 10.01 11.43
N LEU A 12 -17.81 10.03 12.34
CA LEU A 12 -18.97 10.89 12.22
C LEU A 12 -18.62 12.36 12.45
N ASN A 13 -17.76 12.63 13.41
CA ASN A 13 -17.38 13.99 13.79
C ASN A 13 -16.03 14.44 13.22
N LYS A 14 -15.35 13.59 12.43
CA LYS A 14 -14.02 13.85 11.87
C LYS A 14 -13.04 14.37 12.94
N CYS A 15 -12.90 13.66 14.03
CA CYS A 15 -12.03 14.06 15.13
C CYS A 15 -11.24 12.89 15.74
N VAL A 16 -10.04 13.21 16.26
CA VAL A 16 -9.23 12.31 17.08
C VAL A 16 -9.69 12.41 18.53
N ILE A 17 -9.94 11.28 19.16
CA ILE A 17 -10.35 11.19 20.57
C ILE A 17 -9.24 10.52 21.38
N TYR A 18 -8.87 11.09 22.50
CA TYR A 18 -7.95 10.47 23.44
C TYR A 18 -8.36 10.73 24.91
N PRO A 19 -8.06 9.77 25.83
CA PRO A 19 -8.45 9.87 27.22
C PRO A 19 -7.60 10.86 28.00
N ILE A 20 -8.21 11.48 29.01
CA ILE A 20 -7.56 12.31 30.03
C ILE A 20 -7.87 11.70 31.39
N PHE A 21 -6.83 11.49 32.21
CA PHE A 21 -6.96 10.84 33.50
C PHE A 21 -6.99 11.89 34.61
N GLY A 22 -7.79 11.65 35.66
CA GLY A 22 -7.90 12.50 36.84
C GLY A 22 -6.89 12.13 37.96
N SER A 23 -6.28 10.95 37.83
CA SER A 23 -5.30 10.41 38.78
C SER A 23 -4.32 9.50 38.07
N SER A 24 -3.28 9.04 38.75
CA SER A 24 -2.32 8.04 38.23
C SER A 24 -2.96 6.67 37.90
N ASP A 25 -4.20 6.40 38.34
CA ASP A 25 -4.96 5.21 37.93
C ASP A 25 -5.49 5.36 36.49
N THR A 26 -4.72 4.89 35.53
CA THR A 26 -5.04 4.97 34.08
C THR A 26 -6.20 4.03 33.67
N LYS A 27 -6.83 3.29 34.60
CA LYS A 27 -8.04 2.50 34.35
C LYS A 27 -9.30 3.37 34.40
N LYS A 28 -9.24 4.56 34.99
CA LYS A 28 -10.37 5.48 35.11
C LYS A 28 -10.17 6.72 34.26
N VAL A 29 -10.91 6.81 33.16
CA VAL A 29 -10.91 8.01 32.29
C VAL A 29 -11.83 9.07 32.91
N GLY A 30 -11.26 10.24 33.26
CA GLY A 30 -12.03 11.38 33.79
C GLY A 30 -12.63 12.26 32.70
N LYS A 31 -11.87 12.49 31.62
CA LYS A 31 -12.29 13.29 30.47
C LYS A 31 -11.85 12.62 29.17
N ILE A 32 -12.45 13.07 28.09
CA ILE A 32 -11.93 12.80 26.74
C ILE A 32 -11.67 14.11 26.02
N ASN A 33 -10.59 14.17 25.24
CA ASN A 33 -10.28 15.28 24.36
C ASN A 33 -10.63 14.91 22.92
N ARG A 34 -11.26 15.85 22.20
CA ARG A 34 -11.60 15.74 20.79
C ARG A 34 -10.87 16.80 20.01
N ILE A 35 -10.01 16.41 19.09
CA ILE A 35 -9.35 17.30 18.14
C ILE A 35 -10.03 17.12 16.79
N PHE A 36 -10.73 18.16 16.35
CA PHE A 36 -11.40 18.18 15.04
C PHE A 36 -10.38 18.52 13.96
N ILE A 37 -10.45 17.79 12.86
CA ILE A 37 -9.49 17.88 11.76
C ILE A 37 -10.28 18.10 10.47
N ASP A 38 -9.85 19.03 9.61
CA ASP A 38 -10.42 19.25 8.28
C ASP A 38 -9.99 18.18 7.25
N GLU A 39 -10.46 18.31 6.03
CA GLU A 39 -10.14 17.39 4.95
C GLU A 39 -8.66 17.35 4.55
N SER A 40 -7.90 18.41 4.88
CA SER A 40 -6.45 18.48 4.68
C SER A 40 -5.65 17.85 5.83
N GLY A 41 -6.31 17.39 6.91
CA GLY A 41 -5.67 16.88 8.12
C GLY A 41 -5.26 17.96 9.12
N LYS A 42 -5.64 19.22 8.87
CA LYS A 42 -5.33 20.35 9.76
C LYS A 42 -6.33 20.47 10.89
N LYS A 43 -5.84 20.72 12.10
CA LYS A 43 -6.67 20.96 13.30
C LYS A 43 -7.53 22.20 13.14
N THR A 44 -8.84 22.05 13.27
CA THR A 44 -9.82 23.13 13.18
C THR A 44 -10.31 23.60 14.55
N SER A 45 -10.48 22.67 15.49
CA SER A 45 -10.90 22.98 16.85
C SER A 45 -10.57 21.86 17.83
N LYS A 46 -10.70 22.15 19.13
CA LYS A 46 -10.50 21.21 20.23
C LYS A 46 -11.66 21.33 21.21
N LYS A 47 -12.25 20.19 21.63
CA LYS A 47 -13.31 20.14 22.64
C LYS A 47 -13.00 19.08 23.67
N MET A 48 -13.11 19.44 24.96
CA MET A 48 -13.01 18.51 26.07
C MET A 48 -14.40 18.15 26.59
N LEU A 49 -14.62 16.88 26.91
CA LEU A 49 -15.86 16.34 27.45
C LEU A 49 -15.58 15.56 28.73
N GLY A 50 -16.30 15.86 29.79
CA GLY A 50 -16.13 15.24 31.12
C GLY A 50 -15.79 16.24 32.18
N LYS A 51 -15.88 15.86 33.48
CA LYS A 51 -15.71 16.78 34.62
C LYS A 51 -14.29 16.81 35.18
N ASP A 52 -13.63 15.63 35.26
CA ASP A 52 -12.33 15.47 35.92
C ASP A 52 -11.34 14.79 35.00
N GLY A 53 -10.16 15.34 34.85
CA GLY A 53 -9.09 14.80 34.06
C GLY A 53 -8.08 15.88 33.69
N LEU A 54 -6.84 15.64 34.01
CA LEU A 54 -5.80 16.67 34.00
C LEU A 54 -4.66 16.28 33.05
N ILE A 55 -4.28 15.02 33.02
CA ILE A 55 -3.10 14.53 32.31
C ILE A 55 -3.49 13.34 31.42
N SER A 56 -2.98 13.31 30.21
CA SER A 56 -3.02 12.14 29.34
C SER A 56 -1.66 11.46 29.33
N VAL A 57 -1.66 10.14 29.40
CA VAL A 57 -0.43 9.33 29.35
C VAL A 57 -0.31 8.69 27.97
N VAL A 58 0.82 8.87 27.32
CA VAL A 58 1.14 8.23 26.03
C VAL A 58 2.32 7.28 26.31
N PRO A 59 2.12 5.96 26.27
CA PRO A 59 3.17 5.01 26.57
C PRO A 59 4.28 5.06 25.52
N PRO A 60 5.53 4.65 25.87
CA PRO A 60 6.61 4.52 24.93
C PRO A 60 6.26 3.52 23.83
N LYS A 61 6.91 3.63 22.71
CA LYS A 61 6.91 2.56 21.68
C LYS A 61 7.57 1.36 22.34
N ALA A 62 6.88 0.22 22.45
CA ALA A 62 7.24 -0.94 23.28
C ALA A 62 8.75 -1.20 23.33
N ILE A 63 9.30 -1.19 24.54
CA ILE A 63 10.65 -1.66 24.83
C ILE A 63 10.50 -2.86 25.73
N ASP A 64 11.21 -3.92 25.37
CA ASP A 64 11.46 -5.03 26.26
C ASP A 64 12.16 -4.52 27.51
N SER A 65 11.67 -5.01 28.64
CA SER A 65 12.06 -4.66 29.99
C SER A 65 13.57 -4.84 30.23
N GLN A 66 14.35 -3.80 30.05
CA GLN A 66 15.61 -3.68 30.77
C GLN A 66 15.34 -3.14 32.17
N LYS A 67 15.49 -3.99 33.18
CA LYS A 67 15.09 -3.78 34.58
C LYS A 67 15.85 -2.71 35.35
N ASP A 68 16.87 -2.04 34.78
CA ASP A 68 17.80 -1.20 35.54
C ASP A 68 17.97 0.26 35.06
N LEU A 69 17.20 0.72 34.07
CA LEU A 69 17.21 2.11 33.66
C LEU A 69 16.11 2.87 34.39
N GLN A 70 16.44 4.05 34.95
CA GLN A 70 15.46 4.94 35.52
C GLN A 70 14.46 5.38 34.43
N PRO A 71 13.14 5.28 34.68
CA PRO A 71 12.16 5.64 33.68
C PRO A 71 12.23 7.16 33.40
N THR A 72 12.38 7.52 32.13
CA THR A 72 12.38 8.90 31.68
C THR A 72 10.98 9.28 31.23
N PHE A 73 10.52 10.46 31.65
CA PHE A 73 9.21 11.02 31.30
C PHE A 73 9.39 12.31 30.52
N LEU A 74 8.69 12.42 29.40
CA LEU A 74 8.63 13.64 28.60
C LEU A 74 7.28 14.32 28.80
N VAL A 75 7.30 15.55 29.31
CA VAL A 75 6.10 16.35 29.58
C VAL A 75 5.90 17.36 28.46
N CYS A 76 4.75 17.31 27.79
CA CYS A 76 4.38 18.21 26.71
C CYS A 76 3.00 18.81 26.96
N GLU A 77 2.74 20.02 26.44
CA GLU A 77 1.43 20.68 26.58
C GLU A 77 0.37 20.05 25.66
N GLY A 78 0.72 19.63 24.45
CA GLY A 78 -0.18 19.14 23.42
C GLY A 78 0.13 17.74 22.90
N LEU A 79 -0.89 17.10 22.33
CA LEU A 79 -0.76 15.79 21.72
C LEU A 79 0.13 15.84 20.47
N GLU A 80 0.05 16.91 19.70
CA GLU A 80 0.77 17.10 18.45
C GLU A 80 2.29 17.05 18.69
N ASN A 81 2.78 17.78 19.69
CA ASN A 81 4.19 17.78 20.07
C ASN A 81 4.66 16.40 20.57
N ALA A 82 3.86 15.76 21.41
CA ALA A 82 4.18 14.43 21.91
C ALA A 82 4.24 13.38 20.81
N LEU A 83 3.34 13.41 19.83
CA LEU A 83 3.34 12.48 18.70
C LEU A 83 4.53 12.72 17.76
N SER A 84 4.87 13.99 17.52
CA SER A 84 6.00 14.37 16.67
C SER A 84 7.36 13.91 17.25
N LEU A 85 7.47 13.89 18.57
CA LEU A 85 8.68 13.45 19.27
C LEU A 85 8.71 11.95 19.55
N ARG A 86 7.55 11.28 19.62
CA ARG A 86 7.41 9.88 20.07
C ARG A 86 8.15 8.86 19.21
N ASP A 87 8.18 9.04 17.90
CA ASP A 87 8.82 8.07 17.00
C ASP A 87 10.35 7.99 17.14
N ARG A 88 10.91 8.86 17.95
CA ARG A 88 12.35 8.97 18.14
C ARG A 88 12.81 8.76 19.59
N GLN A 89 11.87 8.41 20.50
CA GLN A 89 12.16 8.32 21.93
C GLN A 89 11.50 7.15 22.62
N THR A 90 12.19 6.63 23.64
CA THR A 90 11.77 5.52 24.50
C THR A 90 10.95 5.99 25.70
N ASP A 91 10.72 7.30 25.84
CA ASP A 91 10.16 7.93 27.03
C ASP A 91 8.64 7.79 27.11
N THR A 92 8.10 7.77 28.32
CA THR A 92 6.67 7.91 28.53
C THR A 92 6.28 9.39 28.44
N PHE A 93 5.29 9.71 27.64
CA PHE A 93 4.80 11.09 27.49
C PHE A 93 3.66 11.37 28.45
N LEU A 94 3.76 12.51 29.18
CA LEU A 94 2.68 13.07 29.96
C LEU A 94 2.20 14.35 29.27
N LEU A 95 0.93 14.35 28.85
CA LEU A 95 0.30 15.49 28.17
C LEU A 95 -0.49 16.30 29.20
N SER A 96 -0.09 17.53 29.46
CA SER A 96 -0.80 18.40 30.40
C SER A 96 -2.14 18.92 29.86
N ASN A 97 -2.36 18.83 28.55
CA ASN A 97 -3.57 19.34 27.90
C ASN A 97 -3.82 20.83 28.13
N GLY A 98 -2.75 21.57 28.25
CA GLY A 98 -2.72 23.01 28.47
C GLY A 98 -1.82 23.41 29.65
N LYS A 99 -1.18 24.58 29.55
CA LYS A 99 -0.19 25.09 30.50
C LYS A 99 -0.66 25.10 31.96
N SER A 100 -1.91 25.41 32.23
CA SER A 100 -2.48 25.44 33.62
C SER A 100 -2.52 24.07 34.30
N ASN A 101 -2.40 22.97 33.56
CA ASN A 101 -2.43 21.62 34.12
C ASN A 101 -1.03 21.06 34.44
N LEU A 102 0.05 21.71 34.04
CA LEU A 102 1.43 21.28 34.33
C LEU A 102 1.65 20.99 35.82
N LYS A 103 1.05 21.78 36.70
CA LYS A 103 1.10 21.60 38.17
C LYS A 103 0.61 20.24 38.68
N HIS A 104 -0.11 19.48 37.87
CA HIS A 104 -0.63 18.17 38.24
C HIS A 104 0.27 17.01 37.78
N VAL A 105 1.31 17.27 37.03
CA VAL A 105 2.28 16.25 36.52
C VAL A 105 2.93 15.45 37.64
N PRO A 106 3.35 16.04 38.80
CA PRO A 106 3.99 15.28 39.86
C PRO A 106 3.17 14.06 40.36
N ALA A 107 1.84 14.15 40.33
CA ALA A 107 0.95 13.06 40.76
C ALA A 107 0.99 11.82 39.85
N PHE A 108 1.59 11.93 38.66
CA PHE A 108 1.70 10.87 37.66
C PHE A 108 3.11 10.30 37.52
N LEU A 109 4.08 10.85 38.25
CA LEU A 109 5.48 10.43 38.17
C LEU A 109 5.79 9.38 39.23
N PRO A 110 6.48 8.28 38.88
CA PRO A 110 7.05 7.38 39.87
C PRO A 110 8.24 8.02 40.58
N ALA A 111 8.54 7.59 41.80
CA ALA A 111 9.66 8.12 42.58
C ALA A 111 10.99 7.97 41.80
N LYS A 112 11.82 9.01 41.83
CA LYS A 112 13.15 9.10 41.17
C LYS A 112 13.12 9.03 39.64
N ALA A 113 12.01 9.35 39.00
CA ALA A 113 11.98 9.46 37.53
C ALA A 113 12.84 10.64 37.06
N GLU A 114 13.45 10.50 35.89
CA GLU A 114 14.02 11.62 35.14
C GLU A 114 12.90 12.31 34.34
N VAL A 115 12.76 13.63 34.46
CA VAL A 115 11.67 14.40 33.85
C VAL A 115 12.21 15.46 32.92
N ARG A 116 11.70 15.50 31.69
CA ARG A 116 12.02 16.50 30.69
C ARG A 116 10.74 17.21 30.28
N ILE A 117 10.69 18.50 30.46
CA ILE A 117 9.55 19.34 30.12
C ILE A 117 9.86 20.06 28.82
N ILE A 118 8.98 19.96 27.83
CA ILE A 118 9.05 20.77 26.60
C ILE A 118 7.86 21.68 26.58
N SER A 119 8.12 23.00 26.72
CA SER A 119 7.12 24.03 26.65
C SER A 119 7.12 24.73 25.31
N ASP A 120 5.96 25.28 24.93
CA ASP A 120 5.85 26.15 23.77
C ASP A 120 6.52 27.52 24.09
N HIS A 121 7.02 28.20 23.06
CA HIS A 121 7.58 29.54 23.18
C HIS A 121 6.55 30.61 22.82
N ASP A 122 5.79 31.07 23.80
CA ASP A 122 4.72 32.09 23.65
C ASP A 122 5.28 33.52 23.56
N ALA A 123 5.35 34.08 22.36
CA ALA A 123 6.04 35.37 22.14
C ALA A 123 5.30 36.63 22.63
N ASN A 124 3.99 36.57 22.92
CA ASN A 124 3.17 37.78 23.15
C ASN A 124 2.09 37.62 24.24
N GLU A 125 2.19 36.64 25.13
CA GLU A 125 1.24 36.50 26.24
C GLU A 125 1.76 37.10 27.53
N ASN A 126 0.84 37.36 28.45
CA ASN A 126 1.16 37.89 29.80
C ASN A 126 2.27 37.01 30.43
N PRO A 127 3.43 37.60 30.80
CA PRO A 127 4.58 36.86 31.32
C PRO A 127 4.29 36.01 32.56
N ASN A 128 3.21 36.29 33.27
CA ASN A 128 2.80 35.54 34.46
C ASN A 128 1.93 34.29 34.16
N GLN A 129 1.57 34.01 32.92
CA GLN A 129 0.68 32.89 32.53
C GLN A 129 1.07 32.21 31.24
N ASN A 130 2.29 32.37 30.74
CA ASN A 130 2.77 31.69 29.54
C ASN A 130 3.26 30.26 29.85
N GLY A 131 3.44 29.44 28.81
CA GLY A 131 3.89 28.05 28.95
C GLY A 131 5.26 27.94 29.60
N GLN A 132 6.18 28.85 29.30
CA GLN A 132 7.53 28.90 29.88
C GLN A 132 7.49 29.13 31.40
N THR A 133 6.68 30.03 31.88
CA THR A 133 6.52 30.32 33.32
C THR A 133 5.97 29.11 34.08
N GLU A 134 4.97 28.43 33.54
CA GLU A 134 4.41 27.23 34.15
C GLU A 134 5.39 26.05 34.08
N ALA A 135 6.16 25.89 33.01
CA ALA A 135 7.22 24.90 32.89
C ALA A 135 8.36 25.14 33.90
N ALA A 136 8.76 26.41 34.11
CA ALA A 136 9.77 26.76 35.10
C ALA A 136 9.30 26.49 36.54
N LYS A 137 8.03 26.80 36.87
CA LYS A 137 7.40 26.44 38.16
C LYS A 137 7.40 24.92 38.37
N LEU A 138 6.93 24.17 37.40
CA LEU A 138 6.91 22.72 37.50
C LEU A 138 8.32 22.16 37.69
N ARG A 139 9.31 22.65 36.96
CA ARG A 139 10.71 22.28 37.14
C ARG A 139 11.21 22.52 38.57
N SER A 140 10.94 23.70 39.13
CA SER A 140 11.32 24.05 40.50
C SER A 140 10.65 23.11 41.51
N ASP A 141 9.35 22.84 41.35
CA ASP A 141 8.60 21.94 42.22
C ASP A 141 9.15 20.51 42.16
N LEU A 142 9.48 20.00 40.96
CA LEU A 142 10.03 18.65 40.81
C LEU A 142 11.44 18.51 41.39
N ILE A 143 12.28 19.54 41.20
CA ILE A 143 13.63 19.57 41.82
C ILE A 143 13.53 19.58 43.34
N SER A 144 12.59 20.34 43.91
CA SER A 144 12.34 20.32 45.36
C SER A 144 11.88 19.01 45.93
N GLN A 145 11.27 18.15 45.08
CA GLN A 145 10.84 16.79 45.39
C GLN A 145 11.88 15.72 45.02
N ASN A 146 13.14 16.09 44.77
CA ASN A 146 14.25 15.23 44.41
C ASN A 146 14.11 14.48 43.04
N TYR A 147 13.38 15.05 42.09
CA TYR A 147 13.40 14.58 40.73
C TYR A 147 14.58 15.21 39.93
N GLN A 148 15.17 14.44 39.00
CA GLN A 148 16.05 15.01 37.98
C GLN A 148 15.17 15.63 36.90
N CYS A 149 15.16 16.96 36.80
CA CYS A 149 14.25 17.65 35.89
C CYS A 149 14.96 18.76 35.11
N ILE A 150 14.68 18.85 33.82
CA ILE A 150 15.05 19.94 32.93
C ILE A 150 13.84 20.43 32.16
N ALA A 151 13.71 21.75 31.98
CA ALA A 151 12.69 22.34 31.13
C ALA A 151 13.33 23.02 29.91
N LEU A 152 12.83 22.75 28.73
CA LEU A 152 13.34 23.22 27.45
C LEU A 152 12.24 23.92 26.65
N MET A 153 12.63 24.88 25.81
CA MET A 153 11.73 25.57 24.88
C MET A 153 12.42 25.82 23.53
N PRO A 154 11.67 25.99 22.44
CA PRO A 154 12.23 26.41 21.16
C PRO A 154 12.95 27.77 21.29
N LYS A 155 14.06 27.94 20.59
CA LYS A 155 14.77 29.23 20.54
C LYS A 155 13.95 30.31 19.83
N GLU A 156 13.26 29.91 18.76
CA GLU A 156 12.41 30.81 17.97
C GLU A 156 10.98 30.79 18.52
N PRO A 157 10.33 31.95 18.75
CA PRO A 157 8.94 32.03 19.18
C PRO A 157 7.97 31.42 18.15
N LYS A 158 6.87 30.86 18.63
CA LYS A 158 5.80 30.26 17.82
C LYS A 158 6.22 29.09 16.90
N THR A 159 7.29 28.40 17.25
CA THR A 159 7.67 27.16 16.59
C THR A 159 7.38 25.97 17.51
N ASP A 160 6.82 24.87 16.98
CA ASP A 160 6.59 23.65 17.74
C ASP A 160 7.16 22.42 17.04
N ALA A 161 7.16 21.29 17.75
CA ALA A 161 7.73 20.05 17.24
C ALA A 161 6.95 19.51 16.02
N ASN A 162 5.65 19.77 15.95
CA ASN A 162 4.82 19.32 14.83
C ASN A 162 5.10 20.13 13.56
N ASP A 163 5.24 21.45 13.68
CA ASP A 163 5.61 22.32 12.55
C ASP A 163 7.00 21.93 12.02
N ALA A 164 7.96 21.72 12.91
CA ALA A 164 9.30 21.28 12.54
C ALA A 164 9.32 19.91 11.88
N LEU A 165 8.47 18.97 12.32
CA LEU A 165 8.31 17.65 11.70
C LEU A 165 7.73 17.76 10.27
N GLN A 166 6.70 18.57 10.08
CA GLN A 166 6.07 18.78 8.77
C GLN A 166 7.02 19.47 7.78
N ALA A 167 7.87 20.37 8.24
CA ALA A 167 8.92 20.98 7.45
C ALA A 167 10.12 20.06 7.18
N GLY A 168 10.19 18.88 7.79
CA GLY A 168 11.36 17.99 7.71
C GLY A 168 12.57 18.45 8.53
N GLU A 169 12.42 19.46 9.37
CA GLU A 169 13.50 20.11 10.14
C GLU A 169 13.52 19.73 11.64
N LEU A 170 12.79 18.69 12.04
CA LEU A 170 12.65 18.31 13.45
C LEU A 170 13.99 18.12 14.17
N GLN A 171 15.00 17.55 13.51
CA GLN A 171 16.34 17.36 14.11
C GLN A 171 17.06 18.69 14.37
N LYS A 172 16.91 19.67 13.48
CA LYS A 172 17.45 21.00 13.64
C LYS A 172 16.73 21.71 14.79
N TRP A 173 15.40 21.66 14.79
CA TRP A 173 14.56 22.22 15.86
C TRP A 173 14.93 21.66 17.23
N MET A 174 15.15 20.36 17.37
CA MET A 174 15.58 19.73 18.63
C MET A 174 16.98 20.20 19.10
N LYS A 175 17.89 20.49 18.17
CA LYS A 175 19.24 21.04 18.49
C LYS A 175 19.18 22.49 18.92
N ASP A 176 18.20 23.23 18.47
CA ASP A 176 18.01 24.66 18.74
C ASP A 176 17.17 24.90 20.00
N LEU A 177 16.76 23.83 20.73
CA LEU A 177 16.08 23.99 22.03
C LEU A 177 17.03 24.63 23.04
N VAL A 178 16.47 25.56 23.82
CA VAL A 178 17.18 26.24 24.89
C VAL A 178 16.51 25.97 26.23
N GLU A 179 17.26 26.07 27.32
CA GLU A 179 16.68 25.86 28.64
C GLU A 179 15.73 27.04 29.01
N VAL A 180 14.57 26.68 29.60
CA VAL A 180 13.63 27.69 30.11
C VAL A 180 14.31 28.46 31.24
N PRO A 181 14.28 29.83 31.22
CA PRO A 181 14.88 30.65 32.25
C PRO A 181 14.30 30.38 33.66
N GLU A 182 15.11 30.52 34.69
CA GLU A 182 14.63 30.47 36.08
C GLU A 182 13.80 31.72 36.44
N ILE A 183 12.76 31.51 37.23
CA ILE A 183 11.94 32.60 37.78
C ILE A 183 12.54 32.99 39.11
N THR A 184 12.88 34.30 39.26
CA THR A 184 13.24 34.94 40.52
C THR A 184 12.15 35.92 40.93
N ASP A 185 12.16 36.41 42.19
CA ASP A 185 11.18 37.39 42.69
C ASP A 185 11.17 38.68 41.88
N ASP A 186 12.25 39.00 41.15
CA ASP A 186 12.38 40.18 40.30
C ASP A 186 12.07 39.96 38.82
N GLY A 187 11.61 38.74 38.42
CA GLY A 187 11.31 38.39 37.04
C GLY A 187 12.24 37.32 36.42
N LEU A 188 12.03 37.02 35.14
CA LEU A 188 12.81 36.02 34.38
C LEU A 188 14.29 36.45 34.25
N VAL A 189 15.21 35.68 34.84
CA VAL A 189 16.66 35.90 34.70
C VAL A 189 17.30 34.80 33.89
N ILE A 190 17.95 35.17 32.80
CA ILE A 190 18.80 34.27 32.01
C ILE A 190 20.13 34.12 32.73
N LYS A 191 20.36 33.02 33.45
CA LYS A 191 21.70 32.67 33.90
C LYS A 191 22.50 32.11 32.70
N GLN A 192 23.73 32.66 32.53
CA GLN A 192 24.68 32.20 31.51
C GLN A 192 24.89 30.70 31.62
N ALA A 193 24.90 30.05 30.44
CA ALA A 193 25.08 28.61 30.27
C ALA A 193 26.30 28.09 31.07
N ILE A 194 26.04 27.17 31.97
CA ILE A 194 27.03 26.16 32.36
C ILE A 194 27.24 25.30 31.10
N GLU A 195 28.48 24.94 30.78
CA GLU A 195 28.82 24.00 29.69
C GLU A 195 28.08 22.69 29.91
N MET A 196 26.82 22.63 29.51
CA MET A 196 26.02 21.42 29.51
C MET A 196 26.04 20.79 28.13
N LYS A 197 25.90 19.44 28.07
CA LYS A 197 25.62 18.67 26.86
C LYS A 197 24.55 19.38 26.04
N SER A 198 24.68 19.38 24.72
CA SER A 198 23.74 20.10 23.86
C SER A 198 22.28 19.78 24.23
N PRO A 199 21.35 20.74 24.15
CA PRO A 199 19.92 20.50 24.44
C PRO A 199 19.34 19.29 23.71
N ALA A 200 19.82 19.01 22.49
CA ALA A 200 19.47 17.82 21.74
C ALA A 200 19.87 16.50 22.44
N GLU A 201 20.99 16.47 23.16
CA GLU A 201 21.42 15.31 23.94
C GLU A 201 20.54 15.10 25.17
N VAL A 202 20.03 16.18 25.73
CA VAL A 202 19.13 16.14 26.89
C VAL A 202 17.71 15.70 26.48
N VAL A 203 17.22 16.13 25.31
CA VAL A 203 15.89 15.74 24.82
C VAL A 203 15.88 14.31 24.28
N CYS A 204 16.96 13.89 23.64
CA CYS A 204 17.00 12.61 22.94
C CYS A 204 17.47 11.41 23.80
N GLY A 205 17.83 11.55 25.06
CA GLY A 205 18.17 10.47 26.01
C GLY A 205 19.20 9.43 25.57
N ALA A 206 19.20 9.11 24.28
CA ALA A 206 20.24 8.39 23.59
C ALA A 206 21.06 9.39 22.78
N THR A 207 22.29 9.60 23.16
CA THR A 207 23.30 10.16 22.26
C THR A 207 23.18 9.37 20.95
N TRP A 208 22.67 9.98 19.90
CA TRP A 208 22.98 9.55 18.55
C TRP A 208 24.49 9.75 18.41
N ARG A 209 25.24 8.76 18.91
CA ARG A 209 26.66 8.72 18.64
C ARG A 209 26.75 8.55 17.13
N ASN A 210 27.14 9.61 16.44
CA ASN A 210 27.67 9.49 15.06
C ASN A 210 28.90 8.54 15.05
N GLU A 211 29.32 8.05 16.20
CA GLU A 211 30.39 7.11 16.41
C GLU A 211 29.81 5.76 16.80
N LEU A 212 30.11 4.75 15.99
CA LEU A 212 29.75 3.37 16.27
C LEU A 212 30.38 2.90 17.60
N PRO A 213 29.66 2.15 18.47
CA PRO A 213 30.18 1.70 19.76
C PRO A 213 31.34 0.74 19.56
N ILE A 214 32.55 1.14 20.02
CA ILE A 214 33.76 0.33 19.83
C ILE A 214 33.84 -0.72 20.92
N THR A 215 33.84 -1.99 20.54
CA THR A 215 34.03 -3.15 21.41
C THR A 215 35.53 -3.49 21.52
N LYS A 216 36.00 -3.86 22.71
CA LYS A 216 37.38 -4.34 22.87
C LYS A 216 37.55 -5.69 22.15
N SER A 217 38.68 -5.86 21.46
CA SER A 217 38.98 -7.15 20.84
C SER A 217 39.06 -8.25 21.90
N GLY A 218 38.41 -9.40 21.61
CA GLY A 218 38.39 -10.53 22.55
C GLY A 218 37.22 -10.57 23.54
N THR A 219 36.28 -9.57 23.51
CA THR A 219 35.05 -9.65 24.29
C THR A 219 34.24 -10.90 23.87
N PRO A 220 33.69 -11.70 24.79
CA PRO A 220 32.83 -12.82 24.44
C PRO A 220 31.62 -12.34 23.60
N TRP A 221 31.16 -13.19 22.68
CA TRP A 221 29.94 -12.93 21.91
C TRP A 221 28.74 -13.40 22.70
N GLU A 222 27.71 -12.56 22.74
CA GLU A 222 26.38 -12.95 23.18
C GLU A 222 25.66 -13.76 22.08
N GLU A 223 24.52 -14.37 22.40
CA GLU A 223 23.67 -15.01 21.39
C GLU A 223 23.16 -13.96 20.43
N PRO A 224 23.29 -14.17 19.12
CA PRO A 224 22.74 -13.24 18.14
C PRO A 224 21.21 -13.33 18.16
N GLU A 225 20.55 -12.19 18.35
CA GLU A 225 19.10 -12.11 18.20
C GLU A 225 18.71 -12.23 16.74
N GLU A 226 17.57 -12.84 16.49
CA GLU A 226 17.02 -12.91 15.13
C GLU A 226 16.58 -11.51 14.69
N LEU A 227 17.01 -11.12 13.50
CA LEU A 227 16.42 -10.01 12.78
C LEU A 227 15.05 -10.51 12.29
N PHE A 228 13.98 -9.96 12.80
CA PHE A 228 12.59 -10.28 12.45
C PHE A 228 12.43 -11.44 11.47
N HIS A 229 11.58 -12.39 11.75
CA HIS A 229 11.33 -13.50 10.83
C HIS A 229 10.98 -12.92 9.45
N GLU A 230 11.95 -12.96 8.51
CA GLU A 230 11.58 -12.88 7.10
C GLU A 230 10.66 -14.06 6.86
N GLN A 231 9.46 -13.79 6.44
CA GLN A 231 8.60 -14.86 5.96
C GLN A 231 9.34 -15.49 4.77
N GLU A 232 9.68 -16.77 4.86
CA GLU A 232 10.40 -17.46 3.81
C GLU A 232 9.60 -17.34 2.50
N PHE A 233 10.32 -17.06 1.42
CA PHE A 233 9.74 -17.12 0.09
C PHE A 233 9.38 -18.57 -0.23
N ASN A 234 8.12 -18.81 -0.54
CA ASN A 234 7.68 -20.09 -1.04
C ASN A 234 7.72 -20.11 -2.58
N ASP A 235 8.29 -21.14 -3.15
CA ASP A 235 8.28 -21.31 -4.61
C ASP A 235 6.83 -21.26 -5.15
N TYR A 236 6.68 -20.67 -6.33
CA TYR A 236 5.39 -20.64 -7.00
C TYR A 236 4.90 -22.07 -7.29
N PRO A 237 3.67 -22.45 -6.92
CA PRO A 237 3.16 -23.80 -7.10
C PRO A 237 2.83 -24.07 -8.57
N ILE A 238 3.86 -24.10 -9.41
CA ILE A 238 3.73 -24.22 -10.87
C ILE A 238 3.12 -25.55 -11.29
N GLU A 239 3.26 -26.59 -10.48
CA GLU A 239 2.71 -27.91 -10.75
C GLU A 239 1.18 -27.93 -10.61
N GLU A 240 0.62 -26.98 -9.89
CA GLU A 240 -0.83 -26.80 -9.76
C GLU A 240 -1.46 -26.09 -10.97
N LEU A 241 -0.66 -25.54 -11.88
CA LEU A 241 -1.20 -25.05 -13.14
C LEU A 241 -1.59 -26.23 -14.04
N PRO A 242 -2.75 -26.18 -14.71
CA PRO A 242 -3.12 -27.14 -15.75
C PRO A 242 -2.01 -27.31 -16.78
N ALA A 243 -1.91 -28.54 -17.35
CA ALA A 243 -0.75 -28.96 -18.17
C ALA A 243 -0.42 -27.99 -19.30
N THR A 244 -1.43 -27.55 -20.07
CA THR A 244 -1.24 -26.63 -21.20
C THR A 244 -0.69 -25.28 -20.74
N ILE A 245 -1.16 -24.77 -19.60
CA ILE A 245 -0.72 -23.50 -19.01
C ILE A 245 0.69 -23.67 -18.42
N ARG A 246 0.89 -24.72 -17.62
CA ARG A 246 2.14 -25.01 -16.92
C ARG A 246 3.34 -25.11 -17.87
N TYR A 247 3.23 -25.92 -18.92
CA TYR A 247 4.32 -26.08 -19.86
C TYR A 247 4.61 -24.81 -20.66
N ALA A 248 3.59 -24.05 -21.05
CA ALA A 248 3.78 -22.75 -21.71
C ALA A 248 4.47 -21.74 -20.79
N VAL A 249 4.08 -21.66 -19.51
CA VAL A 249 4.71 -20.80 -18.53
C VAL A 249 6.17 -21.19 -18.29
N LYS A 250 6.46 -22.50 -18.11
CA LYS A 250 7.84 -22.99 -17.95
C LYS A 250 8.71 -22.64 -19.17
N GLU A 251 8.22 -22.89 -20.37
CA GLU A 251 8.92 -22.59 -21.63
C GLU A 251 9.25 -21.10 -21.77
N VAL A 252 8.27 -20.23 -21.53
CA VAL A 252 8.49 -18.78 -21.59
C VAL A 252 9.40 -18.30 -20.46
N ALA A 253 9.23 -18.79 -19.22
CA ALA A 253 10.05 -18.41 -18.08
C ALA A 253 11.53 -18.81 -18.26
N GLU A 254 11.79 -19.97 -18.87
CA GLU A 254 13.13 -20.45 -19.17
C GLU A 254 13.80 -19.59 -20.25
N PHE A 255 13.10 -19.27 -21.32
CA PHE A 255 13.60 -18.43 -22.40
C PHE A 255 13.83 -16.99 -21.95
N VAL A 256 12.81 -16.39 -21.31
CA VAL A 256 12.89 -15.01 -20.82
C VAL A 256 13.85 -14.89 -19.63
N GLN A 257 14.10 -15.96 -18.90
CA GLN A 257 14.88 -15.99 -17.65
C GLN A 257 14.35 -15.00 -16.61
N SER A 258 13.04 -14.89 -16.48
CA SER A 258 12.35 -14.10 -15.46
C SER A 258 11.81 -15.01 -14.35
N PRO A 259 11.44 -14.45 -13.18
CA PRO A 259 10.73 -15.21 -12.17
C PRO A 259 9.44 -15.81 -12.72
N ILE A 260 9.18 -17.08 -12.37
CA ILE A 260 7.99 -17.81 -12.81
C ILE A 260 6.67 -17.07 -12.51
N PRO A 261 6.49 -16.47 -11.31
CA PRO A 261 5.24 -15.77 -10.97
C PRO A 261 4.87 -14.63 -11.93
N LEU A 262 5.85 -13.92 -12.49
CA LEU A 262 5.59 -12.83 -13.43
C LEU A 262 4.99 -13.38 -14.74
N VAL A 263 5.55 -14.48 -15.22
CA VAL A 263 5.10 -15.16 -16.45
C VAL A 263 3.74 -15.79 -16.25
N ALA A 264 3.53 -16.45 -15.10
CA ALA A 264 2.26 -17.05 -14.71
C ALA A 264 1.14 -16.00 -14.60
N ALA A 265 1.41 -14.85 -13.95
CA ALA A 265 0.44 -13.76 -13.87
C ALA A 265 0.04 -13.23 -15.26
N SER A 266 0.99 -13.11 -16.21
CA SER A 266 0.69 -12.73 -17.59
C SER A 266 -0.19 -13.78 -18.29
N ALA A 267 0.11 -15.08 -18.13
CA ALA A 267 -0.69 -16.15 -18.72
C ALA A 267 -2.11 -16.18 -18.13
N LEU A 268 -2.23 -16.11 -16.81
CA LEU A 268 -3.53 -16.15 -16.13
C LEU A 268 -4.39 -14.93 -16.41
N ASN A 269 -3.79 -13.72 -16.49
CA ASN A 269 -4.52 -12.52 -16.91
C ASN A 269 -5.06 -12.66 -18.34
N THR A 270 -4.27 -13.22 -19.25
CA THR A 270 -4.67 -13.45 -20.64
C THR A 270 -5.84 -14.43 -20.72
N ILE A 271 -5.79 -15.53 -19.96
CA ILE A 271 -6.88 -16.51 -19.88
C ILE A 271 -8.13 -15.87 -19.26
N SER A 272 -7.99 -15.17 -18.13
CA SER A 272 -9.09 -14.49 -17.47
C SER A 272 -9.80 -13.53 -18.44
N THR A 273 -9.02 -12.76 -19.24
CA THR A 273 -9.57 -11.83 -20.23
C THR A 273 -10.38 -12.56 -21.32
N ALA A 274 -9.92 -13.73 -21.78
CA ALA A 274 -10.63 -14.49 -22.79
C ALA A 274 -11.91 -15.16 -22.25
N VAL A 275 -11.90 -15.60 -20.98
CA VAL A 275 -12.99 -16.38 -20.37
C VAL A 275 -14.10 -15.47 -19.80
N GLN A 276 -13.72 -14.30 -19.24
CA GLN A 276 -14.62 -13.47 -18.44
C GLN A 276 -15.88 -12.96 -19.19
N GLY A 277 -15.87 -12.92 -20.50
CA GLY A 277 -17.04 -12.53 -21.30
C GLY A 277 -18.02 -13.67 -21.55
N GLN A 278 -17.55 -14.92 -21.42
CA GLN A 278 -18.33 -16.11 -21.71
C GLN A 278 -18.96 -16.74 -20.47
N TYR A 279 -18.29 -16.61 -19.31
CA TYR A 279 -18.67 -17.33 -18.10
C TYR A 279 -18.57 -16.47 -16.84
N ASP A 280 -19.56 -16.68 -15.97
CA ASP A 280 -19.54 -16.29 -14.56
C ASP A 280 -19.42 -17.54 -13.68
N VAL A 281 -19.09 -17.39 -12.39
CA VAL A 281 -18.97 -18.50 -11.44
C VAL A 281 -19.91 -18.33 -10.26
N ARG A 282 -20.67 -19.37 -9.93
CA ARG A 282 -21.48 -19.48 -8.72
C ARG A 282 -20.68 -20.19 -7.64
N ARG A 283 -20.38 -19.49 -6.57
CA ARG A 283 -19.63 -20.00 -5.41
C ARG A 283 -20.54 -20.68 -4.40
N ALA A 284 -21.74 -20.16 -4.22
CA ALA A 284 -22.85 -20.70 -3.43
C ALA A 284 -24.16 -20.04 -3.89
N ASP A 285 -25.27 -20.48 -3.38
CA ASP A 285 -26.58 -19.86 -3.68
C ASP A 285 -26.58 -18.37 -3.30
N GLY A 286 -26.88 -17.54 -4.29
CA GLY A 286 -26.85 -16.08 -4.14
C GLY A 286 -25.44 -15.45 -4.16
N LEU A 287 -24.37 -16.23 -4.34
CA LEU A 287 -22.97 -15.76 -4.46
C LEU A 287 -22.42 -16.01 -5.86
N GLU A 288 -22.93 -15.27 -6.82
CA GLU A 288 -22.50 -15.31 -8.22
C GLU A 288 -21.59 -14.12 -8.54
N GLY A 289 -20.75 -14.25 -9.54
CA GLY A 289 -19.92 -13.14 -9.99
C GLY A 289 -19.01 -13.46 -11.16
N PRO A 290 -18.32 -12.43 -11.68
CA PRO A 290 -17.39 -12.55 -12.80
C PRO A 290 -16.24 -13.51 -12.54
N THR A 291 -15.68 -14.04 -13.64
CA THR A 291 -14.40 -14.77 -13.64
C THR A 291 -13.19 -13.84 -13.83
N SER A 292 -13.40 -12.53 -13.83
CA SER A 292 -12.34 -11.51 -13.95
C SER A 292 -11.32 -11.60 -12.81
N LEU A 293 -10.03 -11.53 -13.13
CA LEU A 293 -8.92 -11.57 -12.17
C LEU A 293 -8.06 -10.31 -12.27
N PHE A 294 -7.54 -9.86 -11.13
CA PHE A 294 -6.62 -8.73 -11.02
C PHE A 294 -5.27 -9.22 -10.53
N PHE A 295 -4.21 -8.99 -11.31
CA PHE A 295 -2.84 -9.36 -10.99
C PHE A 295 -1.96 -8.13 -10.77
N LEU A 296 -1.17 -8.14 -9.69
CA LEU A 296 -0.15 -7.13 -9.41
C LEU A 296 1.19 -7.84 -9.17
N SER A 297 2.09 -7.71 -10.13
CA SER A 297 3.44 -8.26 -10.03
C SER A 297 4.44 -7.18 -9.65
N ILE A 298 5.09 -7.35 -8.50
CA ILE A 298 6.08 -6.43 -7.96
C ILE A 298 7.47 -6.98 -8.28
N ALA A 299 8.28 -6.23 -9.02
CA ALA A 299 9.61 -6.66 -9.40
C ALA A 299 10.53 -5.48 -9.67
N GLU A 300 11.83 -5.65 -9.42
CA GLU A 300 12.85 -4.60 -9.62
C GLU A 300 12.97 -4.17 -11.10
N SER A 301 13.62 -3.02 -11.30
CA SER A 301 14.05 -2.61 -12.64
C SER A 301 15.08 -3.62 -13.18
N GLY A 302 14.90 -4.07 -14.43
CA GLY A 302 15.77 -5.10 -15.02
C GLY A 302 15.29 -6.54 -14.84
N GLU A 303 14.17 -6.82 -14.13
CA GLU A 303 13.57 -8.16 -14.00
C GLU A 303 12.86 -8.67 -15.27
N ARG A 304 13.08 -8.01 -16.42
CA ARG A 304 12.50 -8.39 -17.72
C ARG A 304 10.97 -8.41 -17.71
N LYS A 305 10.34 -7.46 -16.98
CA LYS A 305 8.87 -7.33 -16.85
C LYS A 305 8.17 -7.35 -18.21
N SER A 306 8.58 -6.49 -19.14
CA SER A 306 7.95 -6.40 -20.48
C SER A 306 8.09 -7.71 -21.27
N SER A 307 9.23 -8.41 -21.14
CA SER A 307 9.40 -9.72 -21.78
C SER A 307 8.56 -10.81 -21.12
N SER A 308 8.30 -10.71 -19.81
CA SER A 308 7.44 -11.63 -19.05
C SER A 308 5.97 -11.47 -19.44
N ASN A 309 5.59 -10.28 -19.93
CA ASN A 309 4.22 -9.96 -20.36
C ASN A 309 3.85 -10.51 -21.75
N LYS A 310 4.58 -11.53 -22.24
CA LYS A 310 4.44 -12.08 -23.58
C LYS A 310 3.05 -12.66 -23.88
N PHE A 311 2.37 -13.21 -22.88
CA PHE A 311 1.04 -13.78 -23.06
C PHE A 311 -0.01 -12.68 -23.34
N ASN A 312 0.05 -11.56 -22.64
CA ASN A 312 -0.88 -10.45 -22.89
C ASN A 312 -0.77 -9.87 -24.30
N LYS A 313 0.41 -9.99 -24.94
CA LYS A 313 0.56 -9.61 -26.34
C LYS A 313 -0.34 -10.41 -27.29
N LEU A 314 -0.70 -11.65 -26.93
CA LEU A 314 -1.60 -12.47 -27.76
C LEU A 314 -3.00 -11.82 -27.90
N LEU A 315 -3.47 -11.10 -26.87
CA LEU A 315 -4.74 -10.38 -26.93
C LEU A 315 -4.66 -9.20 -27.90
N TRP A 316 -3.55 -8.48 -27.87
CA TRP A 316 -3.28 -7.38 -28.82
C TRP A 316 -3.19 -7.88 -30.25
N ASP A 317 -2.48 -9.01 -30.48
CA ASP A 317 -2.35 -9.62 -31.80
C ASP A 317 -3.72 -10.08 -32.34
N TYR A 318 -4.58 -10.65 -31.48
CA TYR A 318 -5.95 -11.01 -31.82
C TYR A 318 -6.81 -9.79 -32.17
N GLU A 319 -6.77 -8.75 -31.32
CA GLU A 319 -7.50 -7.50 -31.53
C GLU A 319 -7.15 -6.85 -32.88
N ASN A 320 -5.86 -6.79 -33.22
CA ASN A 320 -5.42 -6.24 -34.50
C ASN A 320 -5.87 -7.09 -35.69
N ALA A 321 -5.80 -8.42 -35.58
CA ALA A 321 -6.26 -9.30 -36.64
C ALA A 321 -7.77 -9.18 -36.91
N GLU A 322 -8.58 -9.03 -35.85
CA GLU A 322 -10.01 -8.80 -35.99
C GLU A 322 -10.32 -7.39 -36.56
N ARG A 323 -9.56 -6.38 -36.14
CA ARG A 323 -9.69 -5.02 -36.69
C ARG A 323 -9.37 -4.99 -38.20
N GLU A 324 -8.34 -5.70 -38.65
CA GLU A 324 -8.00 -5.81 -40.07
C GLU A 324 -9.11 -6.52 -40.86
N LYS A 325 -9.71 -7.57 -40.32
CA LYS A 325 -10.83 -8.28 -40.98
C LYS A 325 -12.08 -7.43 -41.12
N LEU A 326 -12.36 -6.58 -40.11
CA LEU A 326 -13.54 -5.69 -40.09
C LEU A 326 -13.28 -4.34 -40.77
N GLY A 327 -12.07 -4.12 -41.31
CA GLY A 327 -11.70 -2.90 -42.03
C GLY A 327 -12.70 -2.53 -43.15
N PRO A 328 -13.02 -3.44 -44.10
CA PRO A 328 -13.97 -3.17 -45.17
C PRO A 328 -15.38 -2.79 -44.68
N GLU A 329 -15.88 -3.46 -43.61
CA GLU A 329 -17.18 -3.15 -43.00
C GLU A 329 -17.15 -1.78 -42.31
N THR A 330 -16.01 -1.41 -41.74
CA THR A 330 -15.82 -0.12 -41.09
C THR A 330 -15.81 1.01 -42.13
N ASP A 331 -15.15 0.83 -43.26
CA ASP A 331 -15.11 1.79 -44.35
C ASP A 331 -16.51 1.98 -44.95
N GLU A 332 -17.24 0.89 -45.17
CA GLU A 332 -18.65 0.94 -45.63
C GLU A 332 -19.54 1.66 -44.63
N TYR A 333 -19.42 1.37 -43.34
CA TYR A 333 -20.15 2.05 -42.28
C TYR A 333 -19.91 3.56 -42.30
N GLU A 334 -18.66 4.04 -42.42
CA GLU A 334 -18.36 5.48 -42.46
C GLU A 334 -19.05 6.17 -43.64
N VAL A 335 -19.05 5.55 -44.82
CA VAL A 335 -19.75 6.07 -46.01
C VAL A 335 -21.27 6.13 -45.75
N ILE A 336 -21.87 5.06 -45.23
CA ILE A 336 -23.32 5.00 -44.91
C ILE A 336 -23.68 6.06 -43.88
N LYS A 337 -22.86 6.25 -42.86
CA LYS A 337 -23.03 7.25 -41.79
C LYS A 337 -22.97 8.68 -42.33
N GLU A 338 -22.04 8.97 -43.24
CA GLU A 338 -21.96 10.28 -43.91
C GLU A 338 -23.22 10.56 -44.73
N ILE A 339 -23.69 9.58 -45.51
CA ILE A 339 -24.92 9.70 -46.27
C ILE A 339 -26.14 9.95 -45.37
N TRP A 340 -26.24 9.19 -44.25
CA TRP A 340 -27.28 9.36 -43.25
C TRP A 340 -27.25 10.76 -42.61
N ALA A 341 -26.07 11.26 -42.24
CA ALA A 341 -25.86 12.59 -41.67
C ALA A 341 -26.26 13.70 -42.63
N LEU A 342 -25.98 13.56 -43.95
CA LEU A 342 -26.43 14.49 -44.99
C LEU A 342 -27.93 14.48 -45.13
N LYS A 343 -28.59 13.30 -45.18
CA LYS A 343 -30.08 13.18 -45.23
C LYS A 343 -30.71 13.84 -44.00
N LYS A 344 -30.20 13.58 -42.81
CA LYS A 344 -30.67 14.18 -41.56
C LYS A 344 -30.58 15.71 -41.58
N THR A 345 -29.46 16.25 -42.07
CA THR A 345 -29.24 17.69 -42.19
C THR A 345 -30.20 18.31 -43.18
N ALA A 346 -30.46 17.65 -44.31
CA ALA A 346 -31.43 18.11 -45.32
C ALA A 346 -32.87 18.17 -44.76
N LEU A 347 -33.34 17.11 -44.11
CA LEU A 347 -34.65 17.07 -43.47
C LEU A 347 -34.80 18.12 -42.34
N MET A 348 -33.73 18.31 -41.52
CA MET A 348 -33.73 19.35 -40.49
C MET A 348 -33.84 20.77 -41.08
N ASN A 349 -33.20 21.02 -42.24
CA ASN A 349 -33.34 22.29 -42.96
C ASN A 349 -34.73 22.47 -43.58
N GLN A 350 -35.30 21.38 -44.12
CA GLN A 350 -36.71 21.41 -44.60
C GLN A 350 -37.68 21.71 -43.47
N LEU A 351 -37.49 21.08 -42.29
CA LEU A 351 -38.32 21.34 -41.10
C LEU A 351 -38.23 22.81 -40.68
N LYS A 352 -37.05 23.40 -40.62
CA LYS A 352 -36.86 24.83 -40.33
C LYS A 352 -37.56 25.73 -41.36
N ASN A 353 -37.44 25.41 -42.63
CA ASN A 353 -38.12 26.15 -43.71
C ASN A 353 -39.65 26.06 -43.61
N CYS A 354 -40.22 24.90 -43.31
CA CYS A 354 -41.64 24.73 -43.07
C CYS A 354 -42.12 25.56 -41.87
N GLN A 355 -41.38 25.54 -40.77
CA GLN A 355 -41.68 26.35 -39.58
C GLN A 355 -41.64 27.85 -39.87
N GLN A 356 -40.62 28.34 -40.58
CA GLN A 356 -40.47 29.75 -40.93
C GLN A 356 -41.60 30.25 -41.86
N ASN A 357 -42.14 29.37 -42.73
CA ASN A 357 -43.14 29.68 -43.68
C ASN A 357 -44.58 29.27 -43.27
N ASN A 358 -44.76 28.88 -41.97
CA ASN A 358 -46.00 28.37 -41.41
C ASN A 358 -46.68 27.24 -42.25
N LYS A 359 -45.85 26.36 -42.85
CA LYS A 359 -46.30 25.17 -43.58
C LYS A 359 -46.41 23.95 -42.60
N PRO A 360 -47.27 22.95 -42.94
CA PRO A 360 -47.36 21.73 -42.16
C PRO A 360 -45.97 21.05 -42.02
N THR A 361 -45.63 20.60 -40.84
CA THR A 361 -44.34 19.98 -40.52
C THR A 361 -44.41 18.46 -40.41
N ARG A 362 -45.62 17.91 -40.34
CA ARG A 362 -45.91 16.50 -39.99
C ARG A 362 -45.21 15.50 -40.92
N GLU A 363 -45.23 15.69 -42.20
CA GLU A 363 -44.58 14.79 -43.18
C GLU A 363 -43.05 14.76 -42.99
N VAL A 364 -42.42 15.92 -42.80
CA VAL A 364 -40.98 16.02 -42.54
C VAL A 364 -40.60 15.43 -41.18
N GLU A 365 -41.48 15.50 -40.19
CA GLU A 365 -41.30 14.89 -38.88
C GLU A 365 -41.39 13.36 -38.96
N GLU A 366 -42.35 12.83 -39.75
CA GLU A 366 -42.48 11.39 -40.04
C GLU A 366 -41.21 10.86 -40.74
N ASP A 367 -40.71 11.57 -41.78
CA ASP A 367 -39.48 11.23 -42.49
C ASP A 367 -38.23 11.26 -41.55
N LEU A 368 -38.18 12.22 -40.63
CA LEU A 368 -37.12 12.27 -39.61
C LEU A 368 -37.17 11.10 -38.63
N HIS A 369 -38.38 10.68 -38.25
CA HIS A 369 -38.59 9.50 -37.42
C HIS A 369 -38.17 8.22 -38.14
N GLU A 370 -38.50 8.06 -39.42
CA GLU A 370 -38.11 6.94 -40.24
C GLU A 370 -36.59 6.91 -40.41
N LEU A 371 -35.96 8.04 -40.79
CA LEU A 371 -34.52 8.15 -40.91
C LEU A 371 -33.79 7.84 -39.60
N LYS A 372 -34.35 8.21 -38.44
CA LYS A 372 -33.78 7.90 -37.13
C LYS A 372 -33.82 6.40 -36.82
N SER A 373 -34.84 5.69 -37.29
CA SER A 373 -34.90 4.22 -37.15
C SER A 373 -33.88 3.50 -38.02
N GLU A 374 -33.44 4.15 -39.13
CA GLU A 374 -32.39 3.65 -40.03
C GLU A 374 -30.99 4.10 -39.65
N GLU A 375 -30.77 4.66 -38.45
CA GLU A 375 -29.47 5.12 -37.99
C GLU A 375 -28.43 3.96 -38.07
N PRO A 376 -27.35 4.12 -38.85
CA PRO A 376 -26.37 3.05 -39.04
C PRO A 376 -25.65 2.75 -37.74
N LYS A 377 -25.54 1.48 -37.42
CA LYS A 377 -24.81 1.03 -36.24
C LYS A 377 -23.36 0.71 -36.61
N PRO A 378 -22.39 1.20 -35.82
CA PRO A 378 -21.00 0.88 -36.07
C PRO A 378 -20.74 -0.62 -35.94
N PRO A 379 -19.80 -1.20 -36.72
CA PRO A 379 -19.36 -2.57 -36.52
C PRO A 379 -18.73 -2.70 -35.14
N THR A 380 -18.98 -3.82 -34.47
CA THR A 380 -18.44 -4.10 -33.14
C THR A 380 -17.00 -4.58 -33.27
N ILE A 381 -16.03 -3.66 -33.20
CA ILE A 381 -14.62 -3.99 -33.27
C ILE A 381 -14.14 -4.37 -31.85
N PRO A 382 -13.51 -5.54 -31.67
CA PRO A 382 -12.92 -5.90 -30.39
C PRO A 382 -11.92 -4.84 -29.91
N CYS A 383 -12.06 -4.42 -28.64
CA CYS A 383 -11.13 -3.58 -27.93
C CYS A 383 -10.86 -4.23 -26.57
N LEU A 384 -9.94 -5.21 -26.58
CA LEU A 384 -9.63 -6.03 -25.42
C LEU A 384 -8.58 -5.39 -24.52
N THR A 385 -7.66 -4.61 -25.07
CA THR A 385 -6.45 -4.19 -24.37
C THR A 385 -6.43 -2.69 -24.11
N TYR A 386 -6.28 -2.30 -22.86
CA TYR A 386 -6.10 -0.92 -22.40
C TYR A 386 -4.74 -0.83 -21.70
N GLN A 387 -3.98 0.24 -21.94
CA GLN A 387 -2.65 0.46 -21.33
C GLN A 387 -2.59 1.77 -20.56
N ASP A 388 -2.69 2.89 -21.27
CA ASP A 388 -2.75 4.23 -20.69
C ASP A 388 -4.12 4.84 -21.02
N THR A 389 -5.01 4.85 -20.04
CA THR A 389 -6.40 5.26 -20.25
C THR A 389 -6.94 6.01 -19.04
N THR A 390 -7.83 6.96 -19.26
CA THR A 390 -8.58 7.59 -18.16
C THR A 390 -9.77 6.72 -17.78
N ALA A 391 -10.30 6.91 -16.55
CA ALA A 391 -11.50 6.18 -16.10
C ALA A 391 -12.66 6.30 -17.09
N GLU A 392 -12.88 7.48 -17.65
CA GLU A 392 -13.97 7.73 -18.60
C GLU A 392 -13.75 7.05 -19.94
N ALA A 393 -12.51 7.12 -20.46
CA ALA A 393 -12.17 6.45 -21.71
C ALA A 393 -12.28 4.93 -21.57
N LEU A 394 -11.89 4.36 -20.42
CA LEU A 394 -12.06 2.95 -20.11
C LEU A 394 -13.54 2.57 -20.07
N LEU A 395 -14.37 3.31 -19.33
CA LEU A 395 -15.81 3.04 -19.23
C LEU A 395 -16.50 3.17 -20.59
N LYS A 396 -16.14 4.18 -21.39
CA LYS A 396 -16.65 4.35 -22.76
C LYS A 396 -16.22 3.20 -23.67
N GLY A 397 -14.97 2.78 -23.59
CA GLY A 397 -14.48 1.61 -24.35
C GLY A 397 -15.25 0.34 -23.98
N LEU A 398 -15.44 0.07 -22.68
CA LEU A 398 -16.20 -1.08 -22.19
C LEU A 398 -17.70 -1.00 -22.53
N SER A 399 -18.29 0.20 -22.72
CA SER A 399 -19.66 0.33 -23.17
C SER A 399 -19.82 -0.03 -24.67
N ASN A 400 -18.76 0.09 -25.46
CA ASN A 400 -18.74 -0.29 -26.88
C ASN A 400 -18.40 -1.78 -27.06
N TYR A 401 -17.42 -2.28 -26.30
CA TYR A 401 -17.03 -3.69 -26.29
C TYR A 401 -16.93 -4.17 -24.83
N PRO A 402 -17.83 -5.05 -24.37
CA PRO A 402 -18.07 -5.26 -22.94
C PRO A 402 -17.03 -6.17 -22.22
N VAL A 403 -15.90 -6.42 -22.85
CA VAL A 403 -14.81 -7.25 -22.30
C VAL A 403 -13.48 -6.54 -22.51
N GLY A 404 -12.65 -6.48 -21.49
CA GLY A 404 -11.32 -5.89 -21.60
C GLY A 404 -10.35 -6.26 -20.49
N THR A 405 -9.10 -5.90 -20.70
CA THR A 405 -8.05 -5.96 -19.68
C THR A 405 -7.23 -4.67 -19.68
N LEU A 406 -6.95 -4.16 -18.49
CA LEU A 406 -6.00 -3.07 -18.30
C LEU A 406 -4.64 -3.67 -17.96
N THR A 407 -3.66 -3.47 -18.85
CA THR A 407 -2.31 -4.02 -18.70
C THR A 407 -1.27 -2.92 -18.69
N SER A 408 -0.26 -3.05 -17.82
CA SER A 408 0.88 -2.13 -17.79
C SER A 408 2.13 -2.81 -17.23
N ASP A 409 3.26 -2.65 -17.92
CA ASP A 409 4.57 -3.10 -17.45
C ASP A 409 5.20 -2.11 -16.45
N GLU A 410 4.65 -0.89 -16.39
CA GLU A 410 5.05 0.19 -15.48
C GLU A 410 3.80 0.84 -14.87
N ALA A 411 3.10 0.10 -14.02
CA ALA A 411 1.83 0.52 -13.44
C ALA A 411 1.92 1.72 -12.46
N GLY A 412 3.11 2.29 -12.28
CA GLY A 412 3.29 3.50 -11.47
C GLY A 412 2.44 4.67 -11.95
N GLY A 413 2.27 4.85 -13.27
CA GLY A 413 1.36 5.84 -13.86
C GLY A 413 -0.11 5.52 -13.58
N VAL A 414 -0.49 4.25 -13.72
CA VAL A 414 -1.87 3.77 -13.46
C VAL A 414 -2.24 3.92 -11.98
N LEU A 415 -1.43 3.42 -11.06
CA LEU A 415 -1.73 3.47 -9.63
C LEU A 415 -1.41 4.83 -8.99
N GLY A 416 -0.34 5.53 -9.44
CA GLY A 416 0.11 6.81 -8.90
C GLY A 416 -0.59 8.01 -9.52
N GLY A 417 -0.77 8.02 -10.84
CA GLY A 417 -1.45 9.11 -11.55
C GLY A 417 -2.92 9.27 -11.13
N TYR A 418 -3.56 8.17 -10.78
CA TYR A 418 -4.94 8.14 -10.30
C TYR A 418 -5.04 8.38 -8.79
N SER A 419 -4.02 8.08 -7.99
CA SER A 419 -4.04 8.26 -6.53
C SER A 419 -3.74 9.69 -6.06
N MET A 420 -3.28 10.58 -6.94
CA MET A 420 -2.82 11.94 -6.60
C MET A 420 -3.74 13.07 -7.06
N LYS A 421 -4.83 12.79 -7.81
CA LYS A 421 -5.78 13.81 -8.30
C LYS A 421 -7.12 13.69 -7.59
N GLU A 422 -7.91 14.79 -7.57
CA GLU A 422 -9.26 14.84 -6.96
C GLU A 422 -10.22 13.74 -7.44
N ASN A 423 -9.97 13.13 -8.61
CA ASN A 423 -10.76 12.02 -9.16
C ASN A 423 -10.24 10.60 -8.82
N SER A 424 -9.21 10.48 -7.97
CA SER A 424 -8.58 9.19 -7.65
C SER A 424 -9.53 8.20 -6.98
N MET A 425 -10.33 8.68 -6.03
CA MET A 425 -11.32 7.87 -5.32
C MET A 425 -12.37 7.29 -6.25
N LYS A 426 -12.76 8.05 -7.27
CA LYS A 426 -13.75 7.61 -8.25
C LYS A 426 -13.19 6.48 -9.12
N PHE A 427 -11.99 6.63 -9.66
CA PHE A 427 -11.36 5.58 -10.47
C PHE A 427 -11.26 4.27 -9.69
N VAL A 428 -10.76 4.32 -8.46
CA VAL A 428 -10.65 3.15 -7.58
C VAL A 428 -12.02 2.52 -7.31
N SER A 429 -13.05 3.35 -7.06
CA SER A 429 -14.42 2.87 -6.88
C SER A 429 -14.95 2.19 -8.14
N ASP A 430 -14.73 2.78 -9.32
CA ASP A 430 -15.19 2.23 -10.60
C ASP A 430 -14.49 0.87 -10.88
N ILE A 431 -13.18 0.76 -10.65
CA ILE A 431 -12.44 -0.51 -10.79
C ILE A 431 -12.96 -1.58 -9.83
N ASN A 432 -13.24 -1.22 -8.56
CA ASN A 432 -13.81 -2.16 -7.60
C ASN A 432 -15.19 -2.66 -8.04
N GLN A 433 -16.05 -1.77 -8.57
CA GLN A 433 -17.35 -2.14 -9.10
C GLN A 433 -17.25 -3.04 -10.33
N LEU A 434 -16.27 -2.80 -11.22
CA LEU A 434 -16.02 -3.66 -12.39
C LEU A 434 -15.56 -5.07 -11.98
N TRP A 435 -14.75 -5.20 -10.90
CA TRP A 435 -14.36 -6.51 -10.37
C TRP A 435 -15.56 -7.28 -9.81
N ASP A 436 -16.50 -6.59 -9.17
CA ASP A 436 -17.75 -7.18 -8.67
C ASP A 436 -18.79 -7.42 -9.79
N GLY A 437 -18.56 -6.92 -11.01
CA GLY A 437 -19.53 -6.98 -12.12
C GLY A 437 -20.72 -6.06 -11.95
N SER A 438 -20.63 -5.09 -11.03
CA SER A 438 -21.70 -4.15 -10.69
C SER A 438 -21.87 -3.09 -11.79
N PRO A 439 -23.12 -2.59 -12.01
CA PRO A 439 -23.36 -1.55 -12.99
C PRO A 439 -22.79 -0.20 -12.53
N ILE A 440 -22.22 0.57 -13.48
CA ILE A 440 -21.68 1.90 -13.24
C ILE A 440 -22.47 2.90 -14.07
N ARG A 441 -22.91 3.99 -13.45
CA ARG A 441 -23.57 5.12 -14.13
C ARG A 441 -22.76 6.39 -13.90
N VAL A 442 -22.36 7.04 -14.99
CA VAL A 442 -21.66 8.33 -14.97
C VAL A 442 -22.52 9.37 -15.65
N THR A 443 -23.06 10.32 -14.88
CA THR A 443 -23.85 11.44 -15.39
C THR A 443 -23.07 12.73 -15.21
N ARG A 444 -22.90 13.51 -16.27
CA ARG A 444 -22.21 14.82 -16.25
C ARG A 444 -23.09 15.90 -16.84
N LYS A 445 -22.89 17.13 -16.37
CA LYS A 445 -23.76 18.29 -16.72
C LYS A 445 -23.76 18.63 -18.23
N HIS A 446 -22.66 18.31 -18.95
CA HIS A 446 -22.48 18.68 -20.36
C HIS A 446 -21.95 17.53 -21.23
N ALA A 447 -22.12 16.29 -20.82
CA ALA A 447 -21.75 15.11 -21.59
C ALA A 447 -22.85 14.07 -21.55
N ASP A 448 -22.91 13.21 -22.56
CA ASP A 448 -23.83 12.09 -22.61
C ASP A 448 -23.63 11.17 -21.39
N GLU A 449 -24.74 10.66 -20.89
CA GLU A 449 -24.74 9.69 -19.80
C GLU A 449 -24.04 8.40 -20.25
N ILE A 450 -23.04 7.94 -19.48
CA ILE A 450 -22.38 6.64 -19.72
C ILE A 450 -22.97 5.65 -18.74
N ILE A 451 -23.64 4.62 -19.25
CA ILE A 451 -24.15 3.49 -18.46
C ILE A 451 -23.36 2.25 -18.87
N VAL A 452 -22.61 1.69 -17.93
CA VAL A 452 -21.82 0.47 -18.11
C VAL A 452 -22.47 -0.62 -17.27
N GLN A 453 -22.99 -1.65 -17.92
CA GLN A 453 -23.66 -2.76 -17.26
C GLN A 453 -23.41 -4.07 -18.02
N GLY A 454 -23.16 -5.16 -17.30
CA GLY A 454 -22.85 -6.45 -17.89
C GLY A 454 -21.52 -6.40 -18.66
N VAL A 455 -20.53 -5.73 -18.11
CA VAL A 455 -19.17 -5.69 -18.68
C VAL A 455 -18.19 -6.43 -17.76
N ARG A 456 -17.04 -6.80 -18.28
CA ARG A 456 -16.00 -7.53 -17.55
C ARG A 456 -14.64 -6.87 -17.80
N LEU A 457 -13.87 -6.71 -16.72
CA LEU A 457 -12.53 -6.14 -16.76
C LEU A 457 -11.57 -7.01 -15.94
N SER A 458 -10.48 -7.44 -16.53
CA SER A 458 -9.32 -8.01 -15.83
C SER A 458 -8.19 -7.00 -15.73
N LEU A 459 -7.27 -7.14 -14.78
CA LEU A 459 -6.09 -6.30 -14.64
C LEU A 459 -4.82 -7.14 -14.61
N GLY A 460 -3.81 -6.75 -15.40
CA GLY A 460 -2.48 -7.35 -15.41
C GLY A 460 -1.40 -6.28 -15.26
N LEU A 461 -1.09 -5.90 -14.01
CA LEU A 461 -0.21 -4.79 -13.69
C LEU A 461 1.15 -5.27 -13.18
N MET A 462 2.22 -4.65 -13.67
CA MET A 462 3.57 -4.84 -13.17
C MET A 462 4.12 -3.52 -12.67
N ILE A 463 4.76 -3.53 -11.49
CA ILE A 463 5.27 -2.31 -10.86
C ILE A 463 6.63 -2.55 -10.22
N GLN A 464 7.43 -1.50 -10.13
CA GLN A 464 8.66 -1.54 -9.34
C GLN A 464 8.32 -1.35 -7.86
N GLU A 465 9.00 -2.10 -6.98
CA GLU A 465 8.80 -2.03 -5.54
C GLU A 465 8.89 -0.60 -5.01
N GLU A 466 9.97 0.12 -5.35
CA GLU A 466 10.17 1.51 -4.89
C GLU A 466 9.04 2.44 -5.35
N THR A 467 8.51 2.23 -6.56
CA THR A 467 7.39 3.00 -7.08
C THR A 467 6.11 2.69 -6.30
N LEU A 468 5.83 1.42 -6.00
CA LEU A 468 4.66 1.03 -5.21
C LEU A 468 4.75 1.56 -3.77
N ARG A 469 5.94 1.49 -3.13
CA ARG A 469 6.20 2.09 -1.82
C ARG A 469 5.90 3.59 -1.81
N ARG A 470 6.37 4.31 -2.83
CA ARG A 470 6.11 5.75 -2.99
C ARG A 470 4.63 6.06 -3.17
N VAL A 471 3.95 5.33 -4.05
CA VAL A 471 2.50 5.49 -4.29
C VAL A 471 1.70 5.18 -3.01
N HIS A 472 2.08 4.13 -2.27
CA HIS A 472 1.44 3.78 -1.00
C HIS A 472 1.58 4.88 0.04
N LEU A 473 2.79 5.43 0.21
CA LEU A 473 3.05 6.54 1.14
C LEU A 473 2.31 7.82 0.72
N GLN A 474 2.36 8.19 -0.55
CA GLN A 474 1.69 9.38 -1.08
C GLN A 474 0.17 9.30 -1.01
N SER A 475 -0.39 8.12 -1.22
CA SER A 475 -1.83 7.86 -1.08
C SER A 475 -2.29 7.77 0.39
N LYS A 476 -1.38 7.90 1.36
CA LYS A 476 -1.67 7.73 2.81
C LYS A 476 -2.45 6.44 3.10
N GLY A 477 -2.11 5.35 2.42
CA GLY A 477 -2.76 4.06 2.57
C GLY A 477 -4.10 3.91 1.84
N LEU A 478 -4.52 4.90 1.04
CA LEU A 478 -5.81 4.89 0.35
C LEU A 478 -6.01 3.66 -0.54
N LEU A 479 -4.97 3.25 -1.28
CA LEU A 479 -5.05 2.08 -2.16
C LEU A 479 -5.44 0.80 -1.42
N ARG A 480 -4.93 0.61 -0.20
CA ARG A 480 -5.31 -0.51 0.67
C ARG A 480 -6.66 -0.25 1.33
N GLY A 481 -6.84 0.93 1.94
CA GLY A 481 -8.06 1.31 2.66
C GLY A 481 -9.33 1.37 1.79
N SER A 482 -9.19 1.57 0.47
CA SER A 482 -10.32 1.52 -0.48
C SER A 482 -10.70 0.10 -0.93
N GLY A 483 -9.95 -0.93 -0.52
CA GLY A 483 -10.15 -2.31 -0.92
C GLY A 483 -9.68 -2.64 -2.35
N LEU A 484 -9.00 -1.72 -3.05
CA LEU A 484 -8.47 -2.00 -4.39
C LEU A 484 -7.41 -3.11 -4.33
N LEU A 485 -6.39 -2.96 -3.46
CA LEU A 485 -5.32 -3.95 -3.32
C LEU A 485 -5.82 -5.29 -2.78
N ALA A 486 -6.94 -5.30 -2.06
CA ALA A 486 -7.58 -6.52 -1.58
C ALA A 486 -8.05 -7.46 -2.71
N ARG A 487 -8.29 -6.93 -3.91
CA ARG A 487 -8.78 -7.68 -5.06
C ARG A 487 -7.67 -8.26 -5.94
N PHE A 488 -6.42 -7.84 -5.69
CA PHE A 488 -5.27 -8.29 -6.46
C PHE A 488 -4.67 -9.59 -5.96
N LEU A 489 -4.34 -10.46 -6.91
CA LEU A 489 -3.41 -11.56 -6.77
C LEU A 489 -1.98 -10.98 -6.86
N ILE A 490 -1.36 -10.78 -5.71
CA ILE A 490 -0.05 -10.13 -5.61
C ILE A 490 1.07 -11.15 -5.75
N SER A 491 2.11 -10.83 -6.51
CA SER A 491 3.36 -11.58 -6.58
C SER A 491 4.57 -10.67 -6.35
N TYR A 492 5.48 -11.11 -5.48
CA TYR A 492 6.71 -10.38 -5.12
C TYR A 492 7.89 -11.34 -5.07
N PRO A 493 8.28 -11.95 -6.21
CA PRO A 493 9.32 -12.97 -6.25
C PRO A 493 10.71 -12.38 -6.03
N PRO A 494 11.66 -13.20 -5.52
CA PRO A 494 13.07 -12.82 -5.44
C PRO A 494 13.66 -12.48 -6.81
N SER A 495 14.56 -11.50 -6.81
CA SER A 495 15.23 -11.05 -8.03
C SER A 495 16.14 -12.14 -8.62
N LYS A 496 16.08 -12.33 -9.95
CA LYS A 496 17.02 -13.14 -10.71
C LYS A 496 18.17 -12.35 -11.34
N ILE A 497 18.28 -11.05 -11.03
CA ILE A 497 19.35 -10.19 -11.55
C ILE A 497 20.72 -10.72 -11.08
N GLY A 498 21.68 -10.81 -12.01
CA GLY A 498 23.03 -11.32 -11.71
C GLY A 498 23.18 -12.84 -11.83
N THR A 499 22.08 -13.62 -11.95
CA THR A 499 22.17 -15.09 -12.14
C THR A 499 21.96 -15.54 -13.60
N ARG A 500 21.52 -14.62 -14.45
CA ARG A 500 21.17 -14.91 -15.85
C ARG A 500 22.39 -15.01 -16.72
N ARG A 501 22.43 -16.05 -17.55
CA ARG A 501 23.41 -16.20 -18.62
C ARG A 501 22.71 -16.08 -19.98
N PHE A 502 23.43 -15.60 -20.98
CA PHE A 502 22.87 -15.56 -22.34
C PHE A 502 22.46 -16.97 -22.79
N LYS A 503 21.21 -17.09 -23.27
CA LYS A 503 20.69 -18.25 -23.98
C LYS A 503 20.17 -17.76 -25.33
N PRO A 504 20.50 -18.44 -26.45
CA PRO A 504 19.91 -18.09 -27.73
C PRO A 504 18.40 -18.33 -27.69
N PRO A 505 17.61 -17.56 -28.49
CA PRO A 505 16.19 -17.83 -28.62
C PRO A 505 15.98 -19.26 -29.13
N PRO A 506 14.99 -20.01 -28.58
CA PRO A 506 14.66 -21.32 -29.11
C PRO A 506 14.09 -21.15 -30.53
N GLU A 507 14.41 -22.11 -31.40
CA GLU A 507 13.89 -22.12 -32.78
C GLU A 507 12.37 -22.32 -32.80
N GLU A 508 11.85 -23.12 -31.86
CA GLU A 508 10.43 -23.39 -31.71
C GLU A 508 9.99 -23.25 -30.22
N ASN A 509 8.74 -22.82 -30.05
CA ASN A 509 8.09 -22.74 -28.74
C ASN A 509 6.76 -23.54 -28.80
N PRO A 510 6.81 -24.86 -28.80
CA PRO A 510 5.62 -25.70 -29.04
C PRO A 510 4.55 -25.56 -27.97
N ASN A 511 4.94 -25.41 -26.69
CA ASN A 511 3.99 -25.26 -25.58
C ASN A 511 3.31 -23.88 -25.61
N PHE A 512 4.05 -22.83 -25.88
CA PHE A 512 3.49 -21.51 -26.08
C PHE A 512 2.55 -21.45 -27.29
N LYS A 513 2.89 -22.16 -28.37
CA LYS A 513 2.02 -22.31 -29.57
C LYS A 513 0.73 -23.05 -29.24
N ALA A 514 0.81 -24.12 -28.44
CA ALA A 514 -0.37 -24.88 -27.99
C ALA A 514 -1.29 -24.00 -27.13
N PHE A 515 -0.73 -23.26 -26.19
CA PHE A 515 -1.45 -22.25 -25.38
C PHE A 515 -2.14 -21.21 -26.28
N ARG A 516 -1.39 -20.60 -27.22
CA ARG A 516 -1.93 -19.64 -28.17
C ARG A 516 -3.10 -20.20 -28.96
N ASN A 517 -2.96 -21.42 -29.50
CA ASN A 517 -4.03 -22.03 -30.28
C ASN A 517 -5.29 -22.28 -29.45
N ARG A 518 -5.14 -22.67 -28.18
CA ARG A 518 -6.28 -22.83 -27.27
C ARG A 518 -6.93 -21.47 -26.95
N LEU A 519 -6.14 -20.46 -26.65
CA LEU A 519 -6.61 -19.10 -26.40
C LEU A 519 -7.41 -18.55 -27.58
N MET A 520 -6.87 -18.69 -28.81
CA MET A 520 -7.54 -18.18 -30.02
C MET A 520 -8.90 -18.86 -30.27
N ARG A 521 -9.06 -20.12 -29.89
CA ARG A 521 -10.37 -20.80 -29.98
C ARG A 521 -11.38 -20.18 -29.03
N ILE A 522 -10.97 -19.87 -27.80
CA ILE A 522 -11.87 -19.22 -26.81
C ILE A 522 -12.24 -17.81 -27.26
N LEU A 523 -11.28 -17.03 -27.73
CA LEU A 523 -11.52 -15.66 -28.21
C LEU A 523 -12.41 -15.60 -29.46
N ALA A 524 -12.35 -16.65 -30.31
CA ALA A 524 -13.18 -16.75 -31.50
C ALA A 524 -14.64 -17.13 -31.21
N GLU A 525 -14.97 -17.59 -30.00
CA GLU A 525 -16.34 -17.84 -29.59
C GLU A 525 -17.12 -16.54 -29.51
N LYS A 526 -18.33 -16.51 -30.09
CA LYS A 526 -19.18 -15.33 -30.06
C LYS A 526 -19.57 -14.99 -28.62
N LEU A 527 -19.34 -13.75 -28.23
CA LEU A 527 -19.77 -13.26 -26.92
C LEU A 527 -21.28 -13.36 -26.75
N PRO A 528 -21.80 -13.81 -25.60
CA PRO A 528 -23.23 -13.88 -25.29
C PRO A 528 -23.76 -12.48 -24.96
N ILE A 529 -23.97 -11.67 -25.99
CA ILE A 529 -24.46 -10.29 -25.86
C ILE A 529 -25.94 -10.25 -26.21
N ASN A 530 -26.76 -9.67 -25.32
CA ASN A 530 -28.17 -9.46 -25.57
C ASN A 530 -28.44 -8.25 -26.46
N ASN A 531 -29.72 -8.02 -26.80
CA ASN A 531 -30.17 -6.89 -27.66
C ASN A 531 -29.89 -5.49 -27.09
N LYS A 532 -29.48 -5.39 -25.80
CA LYS A 532 -29.10 -4.16 -25.12
C LYS A 532 -27.56 -3.99 -25.00
N CYS A 533 -26.80 -4.71 -25.79
CA CYS A 533 -25.32 -4.76 -25.75
C CYS A 533 -24.74 -5.12 -24.37
N ARG A 534 -25.39 -6.02 -23.62
CA ARG A 534 -24.95 -6.50 -22.30
C ARG A 534 -24.59 -7.96 -22.39
N LEU A 535 -23.50 -8.35 -21.67
CA LEU A 535 -23.15 -9.74 -21.54
C LEU A 535 -24.17 -10.50 -20.70
N GLU A 536 -24.49 -11.71 -21.13
CA GLU A 536 -25.25 -12.74 -20.40
C GLU A 536 -24.41 -14.02 -20.31
N PRO A 537 -23.35 -14.03 -19.47
CA PRO A 537 -22.42 -15.14 -19.38
C PRO A 537 -23.10 -16.43 -18.91
N LYS A 538 -22.60 -17.56 -19.37
CA LYS A 538 -23.02 -18.87 -18.87
C LYS A 538 -22.54 -19.03 -17.42
N MET A 539 -23.36 -19.65 -16.56
CA MET A 539 -22.99 -19.90 -15.19
C MET A 539 -22.23 -21.20 -15.03
N LEU A 540 -21.02 -21.13 -14.44
CA LEU A 540 -20.27 -22.27 -13.95
C LEU A 540 -20.58 -22.51 -12.48
N GLU A 541 -20.71 -23.74 -12.07
CA GLU A 541 -20.98 -24.16 -10.69
C GLU A 541 -19.96 -25.21 -10.25
N PHE A 542 -19.83 -25.42 -8.96
CA PHE A 542 -19.02 -26.51 -8.43
C PHE A 542 -19.77 -27.83 -8.45
N ARG A 543 -19.03 -28.94 -8.61
CA ARG A 543 -19.55 -30.26 -8.22
C ARG A 543 -19.71 -30.32 -6.70
N PRO A 544 -20.54 -31.22 -6.15
CA PRO A 544 -20.79 -31.28 -4.70
C PRO A 544 -19.49 -31.32 -3.87
N GLU A 545 -18.52 -32.14 -4.29
CA GLU A 545 -17.22 -32.29 -3.60
C GLU A 545 -16.41 -30.99 -3.64
N ALA A 546 -16.40 -30.32 -4.78
CA ALA A 546 -15.77 -29.03 -4.95
C ALA A 546 -16.47 -27.94 -4.13
N GLN A 547 -17.80 -27.99 -4.02
CA GLN A 547 -18.56 -27.08 -3.20
C GLN A 547 -18.20 -27.22 -1.71
N GLU A 548 -18.09 -28.44 -1.20
CA GLU A 548 -17.67 -28.71 0.17
C GLU A 548 -16.22 -28.24 0.40
N LEU A 549 -15.33 -28.45 -0.55
CA LEU A 549 -13.95 -27.96 -0.50
C LEU A 549 -13.93 -26.42 -0.42
N TRP A 550 -14.73 -25.73 -1.24
CA TRP A 550 -14.77 -24.27 -1.26
C TRP A 550 -15.27 -23.70 0.07
N ILE A 551 -16.33 -24.29 0.65
CA ILE A 551 -16.89 -23.88 1.94
C ILE A 551 -15.85 -24.05 3.05
N ARG A 552 -15.20 -25.22 3.14
CA ARG A 552 -14.13 -25.45 4.12
C ARG A 552 -13.00 -24.45 3.98
N PHE A 553 -12.55 -24.22 2.76
CA PHE A 553 -11.48 -23.26 2.49
C PHE A 553 -11.86 -21.82 2.89
N HIS A 554 -13.07 -21.39 2.55
CA HIS A 554 -13.60 -20.10 2.97
C HIS A 554 -13.59 -19.97 4.50
N ASP A 555 -14.08 -20.97 5.22
CA ASP A 555 -14.16 -20.94 6.68
C ASP A 555 -12.78 -21.00 7.35
N GLU A 556 -11.84 -21.78 6.80
CA GLU A 556 -10.44 -21.81 7.25
C GLU A 556 -9.78 -20.44 7.12
N VAL A 557 -9.93 -19.78 5.97
CA VAL A 557 -9.40 -18.42 5.78
C VAL A 557 -10.06 -17.44 6.75
N GLU A 558 -11.39 -17.49 6.91
CA GLU A 558 -12.12 -16.59 7.81
C GLU A 558 -11.68 -16.75 9.28
N GLN A 559 -11.38 -17.97 9.72
CA GLN A 559 -10.85 -18.23 11.06
C GLN A 559 -9.49 -17.57 11.30
N GLU A 560 -8.63 -17.53 10.26
CA GLU A 560 -7.30 -16.91 10.34
C GLU A 560 -7.34 -15.36 10.29
N LEU A 561 -8.50 -14.76 10.00
CA LEU A 561 -8.69 -13.30 10.04
C LEU A 561 -8.87 -12.73 11.45
N GLN A 562 -9.05 -13.58 12.47
CA GLN A 562 -9.24 -13.14 13.87
C GLN A 562 -8.00 -12.40 14.37
N ILE A 563 -8.22 -11.46 15.31
CA ILE A 563 -7.14 -10.69 15.94
C ILE A 563 -6.12 -11.63 16.59
N GLY A 564 -4.86 -11.49 16.23
CA GLY A 564 -3.75 -12.31 16.74
C GLY A 564 -3.55 -13.63 16.01
N LYS A 565 -4.31 -13.90 14.95
CA LYS A 565 -4.12 -15.04 14.06
C LYS A 565 -3.20 -14.71 12.88
N SER A 566 -2.90 -15.73 12.06
CA SER A 566 -1.86 -15.66 11.02
C SER A 566 -2.11 -14.60 9.95
N MET A 567 -3.38 -14.27 9.64
CA MET A 567 -3.80 -13.33 8.59
C MET A 567 -4.37 -12.02 9.15
N ASP A 568 -4.15 -11.71 10.42
CA ASP A 568 -4.65 -10.49 11.08
C ASP A 568 -4.16 -9.20 10.38
N ASP A 569 -2.95 -9.20 9.87
CA ASP A 569 -2.31 -8.07 9.19
C ASP A 569 -2.76 -7.84 7.74
N VAL A 570 -3.39 -8.85 7.11
CA VAL A 570 -3.86 -8.82 5.71
C VAL A 570 -5.33 -9.24 5.54
N ARG A 571 -6.16 -8.95 6.52
CA ARG A 571 -7.60 -9.31 6.52
C ARG A 571 -8.33 -8.89 5.27
N ASP A 572 -8.05 -7.69 4.79
CA ASP A 572 -8.64 -7.11 3.60
C ASP A 572 -8.38 -7.99 2.35
N ILE A 573 -7.15 -8.48 2.18
CA ILE A 573 -6.76 -9.35 1.05
C ILE A 573 -7.27 -10.77 1.27
N ALA A 574 -7.06 -11.32 2.46
CA ALA A 574 -7.43 -12.68 2.78
C ALA A 574 -8.94 -12.92 2.61
N SER A 575 -9.79 -11.93 2.93
CA SER A 575 -11.25 -12.01 2.72
C SER A 575 -11.69 -12.18 1.26
N LYS A 576 -10.80 -11.97 0.28
CA LYS A 576 -11.07 -12.14 -1.15
C LYS A 576 -10.43 -13.39 -1.74
N THR A 577 -9.66 -14.14 -0.95
CA THR A 577 -8.87 -15.28 -1.45
C THR A 577 -9.75 -16.44 -1.93
N ALA A 578 -10.81 -16.78 -1.20
CA ALA A 578 -11.74 -17.83 -1.62
C ALA A 578 -12.52 -17.46 -2.89
N ASP A 579 -12.86 -16.17 -3.07
CA ASP A 579 -13.47 -15.67 -4.31
C ASP A 579 -12.48 -15.76 -5.49
N ASN A 580 -11.23 -15.32 -5.30
CA ASN A 580 -10.21 -15.44 -6.32
C ASN A 580 -9.92 -16.92 -6.70
N ALA A 581 -9.92 -17.85 -5.75
CA ALA A 581 -9.76 -19.27 -6.02
C ALA A 581 -10.88 -19.79 -6.95
N ALA A 582 -12.13 -19.41 -6.70
CA ALA A 582 -13.26 -19.77 -7.55
C ALA A 582 -13.11 -19.22 -8.99
N ARG A 583 -12.65 -17.98 -9.15
CA ARG A 583 -12.40 -17.33 -10.45
C ARG A 583 -11.25 -17.98 -11.22
N ILE A 584 -10.18 -18.37 -10.51
CA ILE A 584 -9.06 -19.14 -11.10
C ILE A 584 -9.55 -20.51 -11.55
N ALA A 585 -10.31 -21.22 -10.70
CA ALA A 585 -10.86 -22.54 -11.03
C ALA A 585 -11.76 -22.50 -12.27
N ALA A 586 -12.62 -21.49 -12.38
CA ALA A 586 -13.43 -21.25 -13.57
C ALA A 586 -12.58 -21.03 -14.83
N SER A 587 -11.51 -20.21 -14.71
CA SER A 587 -10.58 -19.95 -15.79
C SER A 587 -9.84 -21.23 -16.23
N PHE A 588 -9.39 -22.07 -15.29
CA PHE A 588 -8.76 -23.35 -15.57
C PHE A 588 -9.71 -24.32 -16.26
N HIS A 589 -10.91 -24.47 -15.72
CA HIS A 589 -11.94 -25.35 -16.27
C HIS A 589 -12.24 -25.05 -17.74
N VAL A 590 -12.49 -23.77 -18.05
CA VAL A 590 -12.78 -23.35 -19.44
C VAL A 590 -11.57 -23.52 -20.34
N PHE A 591 -10.38 -23.11 -19.87
CA PHE A 591 -9.18 -23.14 -20.69
C PHE A 591 -8.75 -24.59 -21.05
N GLU A 592 -8.90 -25.55 -20.16
CA GLU A 592 -8.62 -26.97 -20.44
C GLU A 592 -9.73 -27.67 -21.26
N GLY A 593 -10.79 -26.96 -21.62
CA GLY A 593 -11.84 -27.49 -22.47
C GLY A 593 -12.93 -28.24 -21.73
N GLY A 594 -13.21 -27.87 -20.49
CA GLY A 594 -14.32 -28.41 -19.73
C GLY A 594 -15.66 -28.18 -20.46
N GLU A 595 -16.29 -29.24 -20.93
CA GLU A 595 -17.60 -29.19 -21.63
C GLU A 595 -18.77 -29.05 -20.66
N SER A 596 -18.56 -29.46 -19.41
CA SER A 596 -19.54 -29.39 -18.32
C SER A 596 -19.62 -27.98 -17.74
N SER A 597 -20.78 -27.57 -17.29
CA SER A 597 -20.93 -26.35 -16.44
C SER A 597 -20.46 -26.56 -15.00
N LYS A 598 -19.94 -27.73 -14.64
CA LYS A 598 -19.57 -28.16 -13.30
C LYS A 598 -18.05 -28.27 -13.13
N ILE A 599 -17.47 -27.44 -12.30
CA ILE A 599 -16.03 -27.45 -11.94
C ILE A 599 -15.76 -28.59 -10.97
N SER A 600 -14.66 -29.36 -11.19
CA SER A 600 -14.27 -30.48 -10.35
C SER A 600 -13.52 -30.03 -9.08
N GLU A 601 -13.42 -30.93 -8.09
CA GLU A 601 -12.67 -30.72 -6.86
C GLU A 601 -11.18 -30.50 -7.15
N GLU A 602 -10.57 -31.29 -8.04
CA GLU A 602 -9.15 -31.20 -8.40
C GLU A 602 -8.83 -29.84 -9.02
N THR A 603 -9.72 -29.34 -9.90
CA THR A 603 -9.54 -28.00 -10.50
C THR A 603 -9.60 -26.89 -9.45
N LEU A 604 -10.50 -27.03 -8.47
CA LEU A 604 -10.62 -26.05 -7.38
C LEU A 604 -9.45 -26.13 -6.40
N ASP A 605 -8.96 -27.35 -6.07
CA ASP A 605 -7.82 -27.51 -5.14
C ASP A 605 -6.53 -26.92 -5.72
N SER A 606 -6.28 -27.14 -7.00
CA SER A 606 -5.19 -26.48 -7.73
C SER A 606 -5.33 -24.95 -7.72
N ALA A 607 -6.53 -24.44 -7.97
CA ALA A 607 -6.80 -23.01 -7.95
C ALA A 607 -6.65 -22.40 -6.54
N LYS A 608 -7.07 -23.13 -5.50
CA LYS A 608 -6.88 -22.77 -4.09
C LYS A 608 -5.40 -22.61 -3.75
N SER A 609 -4.56 -23.57 -4.17
CA SER A 609 -3.11 -23.53 -3.94
C SER A 609 -2.47 -22.28 -4.57
N ILE A 610 -2.87 -21.93 -5.80
CA ILE A 610 -2.43 -20.69 -6.46
C ILE A 610 -2.91 -19.45 -5.69
N ALA A 611 -4.18 -19.38 -5.28
CA ALA A 611 -4.73 -18.23 -4.57
C ALA A 611 -4.06 -18.03 -3.19
N LEU A 612 -3.80 -19.13 -2.46
CA LEU A 612 -3.07 -19.09 -1.19
C LEU A 612 -1.63 -18.59 -1.37
N TRP A 613 -0.93 -19.04 -2.40
CA TRP A 613 0.41 -18.55 -2.69
C TRP A 613 0.42 -17.02 -2.85
N HIS A 614 -0.53 -16.48 -3.61
CA HIS A 614 -0.65 -15.02 -3.79
C HIS A 614 -1.01 -14.29 -2.49
N LEU A 615 -1.80 -14.91 -1.60
CA LEU A 615 -2.11 -14.36 -0.28
C LEU A 615 -0.84 -14.28 0.59
N TYR A 616 -0.03 -15.34 0.63
CA TYR A 616 1.24 -15.33 1.38
C TYR A 616 2.24 -14.32 0.80
N GLU A 617 2.31 -14.18 -0.51
CA GLU A 617 3.15 -13.16 -1.15
C GLU A 617 2.69 -11.73 -0.81
N ALA A 618 1.39 -11.49 -0.79
CA ALA A 618 0.82 -10.22 -0.35
C ALA A 618 1.17 -9.93 1.12
N GLN A 619 1.01 -10.93 1.99
CA GLN A 619 1.35 -10.80 3.41
C GLN A 619 2.83 -10.49 3.60
N ARG A 620 3.71 -11.22 2.91
CA ARG A 620 5.16 -11.00 2.93
C ARG A 620 5.52 -9.59 2.49
N PHE A 621 4.95 -9.13 1.38
CA PHE A 621 5.18 -7.78 0.85
C PHE A 621 4.70 -6.68 1.81
N PHE A 622 3.48 -6.79 2.36
CA PHE A 622 2.95 -5.76 3.25
C PHE A 622 3.67 -5.72 4.60
N ARG A 623 4.09 -6.85 5.15
CA ARG A 623 4.96 -6.88 6.33
C ARG A 623 6.30 -6.18 6.07
N GLU A 624 6.89 -6.42 4.91
CA GLU A 624 8.12 -5.75 4.50
C GLU A 624 7.90 -4.25 4.24
N LEU A 625 6.75 -3.87 3.67
CA LEU A 625 6.38 -2.47 3.44
C LEU A 625 6.18 -1.69 4.76
N GLU A 626 5.58 -2.32 5.78
CA GLU A 626 5.34 -1.74 7.10
C GLU A 626 6.60 -1.74 7.99
N THR A 627 7.63 -2.51 7.61
CA THR A 627 8.92 -2.52 8.30
C THR A 627 9.61 -1.17 8.12
N SER A 628 10.07 -0.57 9.22
CA SER A 628 10.77 0.71 9.14
C SER A 628 12.01 0.61 8.25
N LYS A 629 12.37 1.72 7.59
CA LYS A 629 13.54 1.78 6.72
C LYS A 629 14.82 1.34 7.46
N GLU A 630 14.93 1.67 8.73
CA GLU A 630 16.07 1.32 9.59
C GLU A 630 16.23 -0.21 9.73
N ILE A 631 15.13 -0.92 9.97
CA ILE A 631 15.13 -2.39 10.09
C ILE A 631 15.43 -3.03 8.74
N SER A 632 14.81 -2.55 7.68
CA SER A 632 15.05 -3.04 6.30
C SER A 632 16.52 -2.84 5.90
N ASP A 633 17.10 -1.69 6.20
CA ASP A 633 18.50 -1.41 5.92
C ASP A 633 19.43 -2.30 6.76
N ALA A 634 19.10 -2.59 8.03
CA ALA A 634 19.85 -3.51 8.88
C ALA A 634 19.82 -4.94 8.31
N GLN A 635 18.67 -5.44 7.87
CA GLN A 635 18.53 -6.75 7.22
C GLN A 635 19.37 -6.85 5.94
N ARG A 636 19.31 -5.84 5.08
CA ARG A 636 20.08 -5.79 3.83
C ARG A 636 21.59 -5.81 4.09
N ILE A 637 22.04 -5.07 5.11
CA ILE A 637 23.45 -5.03 5.51
C ILE A 637 23.86 -6.37 6.11
N ASP A 638 23.05 -6.96 6.97
CA ASP A 638 23.34 -8.26 7.59
C ASP A 638 23.53 -9.36 6.54
N LYS A 639 22.57 -9.51 5.61
CA LYS A 639 22.67 -10.45 4.50
C LYS A 639 23.93 -10.24 3.67
N TRP A 640 24.24 -8.99 3.36
CA TRP A 640 25.44 -8.65 2.60
C TRP A 640 26.72 -9.00 3.37
N LEU A 641 26.79 -8.66 4.66
CA LEU A 641 27.95 -8.98 5.52
C LEU A 641 28.16 -10.49 5.63
N LEU A 642 27.09 -11.25 5.91
CA LEU A 642 27.15 -12.70 6.02
C LEU A 642 27.63 -13.35 4.71
N SER A 643 27.01 -12.99 3.59
CA SER A 643 27.38 -13.48 2.27
C SER A 643 28.84 -13.13 1.93
N LYS A 644 29.25 -11.89 2.17
CA LYS A 644 30.60 -11.42 1.86
C LYS A 644 31.65 -12.11 2.73
N CYS A 645 31.38 -12.24 4.02
CA CYS A 645 32.29 -12.90 4.97
C CYS A 645 32.42 -14.40 4.66
N ARG A 646 31.34 -15.09 4.35
CA ARG A 646 31.34 -16.51 3.94
C ARG A 646 32.12 -16.73 2.65
N ASN A 647 31.82 -15.94 1.59
CA ASN A 647 32.50 -16.07 0.29
C ASN A 647 34.00 -15.79 0.34
N GLN A 648 34.44 -14.91 1.24
CA GLN A 648 35.86 -14.57 1.43
C GLN A 648 36.54 -15.36 2.54
N ASN A 649 35.81 -16.23 3.25
CA ASN A 649 36.30 -16.98 4.42
C ASN A 649 36.93 -16.07 5.48
N VAL A 650 36.29 -14.93 5.79
CA VAL A 650 36.75 -13.96 6.79
C VAL A 650 35.61 -13.69 7.80
N SER A 651 36.01 -13.29 9.03
CA SER A 651 35.04 -12.97 10.09
C SER A 651 34.65 -11.48 10.15
N HIS A 652 35.23 -10.64 9.29
CA HIS A 652 35.03 -9.20 9.36
C HIS A 652 35.12 -8.52 8.01
N GLN A 653 34.57 -7.32 7.93
CA GLN A 653 34.73 -6.39 6.80
C GLN A 653 35.17 -5.01 7.31
N LEU A 654 35.88 -4.25 6.48
CA LEU A 654 36.22 -2.88 6.83
C LEU A 654 35.00 -1.98 6.65
N ARG A 655 34.69 -1.09 7.60
CA ARG A 655 33.55 -0.18 7.51
C ARG A 655 33.54 0.61 6.19
N ARG A 656 34.71 1.02 5.70
CA ARG A 656 34.84 1.72 4.41
C ARG A 656 34.38 0.86 3.22
N GLU A 657 34.61 -0.44 3.27
CA GLU A 657 34.18 -1.38 2.22
C GLU A 657 32.68 -1.60 2.28
N VAL A 658 32.12 -1.72 3.49
CA VAL A 658 30.67 -1.82 3.68
C VAL A 658 29.97 -0.59 3.12
N GLN A 659 30.50 0.62 3.35
CA GLN A 659 29.91 1.85 2.81
C GLN A 659 30.06 1.95 1.28
N ARG A 660 31.20 1.52 0.71
CA ARG A 660 31.49 1.61 -0.72
C ARG A 660 30.72 0.60 -1.57
N SER A 661 30.61 -0.63 -1.07
CA SER A 661 30.17 -1.80 -1.83
C SER A 661 28.90 -2.43 -1.27
N GLY A 662 28.45 -2.04 -0.08
CA GLY A 662 27.26 -2.55 0.58
C GLY A 662 25.96 -1.93 0.03
N PRO A 663 24.81 -2.46 0.46
CA PRO A 663 23.50 -2.07 -0.03
C PRO A 663 23.03 -0.70 0.48
N VAL A 664 23.63 -0.17 1.56
CA VAL A 664 23.28 1.13 2.17
C VAL A 664 24.52 2.04 2.08
N ARG A 665 24.44 3.09 1.30
CA ARG A 665 25.57 4.00 1.00
C ARG A 665 25.54 5.30 1.79
N ASP A 666 24.35 5.77 2.19
CA ASP A 666 24.24 6.93 3.05
C ASP A 666 24.90 6.66 4.40
N LYS A 667 25.71 7.60 4.87
CA LYS A 667 26.52 7.41 6.09
C LYS A 667 25.68 7.28 7.34
N ASN A 668 24.58 8.02 7.41
CA ASN A 668 23.74 8.08 8.61
C ASN A 668 22.85 6.83 8.67
N ASP A 669 22.23 6.47 7.54
CA ASP A 669 21.42 5.25 7.43
C ASP A 669 22.26 4.00 7.69
N LEU A 670 23.48 3.94 7.13
CA LEU A 670 24.44 2.86 7.40
C LEU A 670 24.79 2.75 8.87
N ASN A 671 25.06 3.87 9.55
CA ASN A 671 25.42 3.86 10.97
C ASN A 671 24.23 3.41 11.83
N ARG A 672 23.01 3.84 11.53
CA ARG A 672 21.80 3.39 12.23
C ARG A 672 21.61 1.89 12.11
N ALA A 673 21.64 1.39 10.90
CA ALA A 673 21.47 -0.02 10.61
C ALA A 673 22.58 -0.88 11.26
N LEU A 674 23.83 -0.42 11.24
CA LEU A 674 24.94 -1.10 11.91
C LEU A 674 24.80 -1.06 13.44
N THR A 675 24.26 0.00 14.01
CA THR A 675 23.98 0.09 15.45
C THR A 675 22.91 -0.90 15.87
N ASP A 676 21.82 -1.03 15.11
CA ASP A 676 20.77 -2.03 15.34
C ASP A 676 21.34 -3.46 15.29
N LEU A 677 22.19 -3.76 14.30
CA LEU A 677 22.88 -5.06 14.22
C LEU A 677 23.80 -5.31 15.42
N HIS A 678 24.45 -4.27 15.95
CA HIS A 678 25.31 -4.38 17.13
C HIS A 678 24.50 -4.65 18.41
N GLU A 679 23.40 -3.91 18.60
CA GLU A 679 22.49 -4.09 19.74
C GLU A 679 21.87 -5.49 19.78
N ARG A 680 21.69 -6.13 18.61
CA ARG A 680 21.25 -7.52 18.46
C ARG A 680 22.37 -8.55 18.48
N SER A 681 23.57 -8.17 18.90
CA SER A 681 24.75 -9.04 18.97
C SER A 681 25.12 -9.76 17.65
N ARG A 682 24.67 -9.22 16.50
CA ARG A 682 24.96 -9.80 15.17
C ARG A 682 26.29 -9.33 14.62
N CYS A 683 26.70 -8.10 14.94
CA CYS A 683 28.02 -7.58 14.61
C CYS A 683 28.60 -6.77 15.77
N ARG A 684 29.91 -6.50 15.73
CA ARG A 684 30.58 -5.57 16.64
C ARG A 684 31.64 -4.75 15.92
N PHE A 685 32.01 -3.63 16.54
CA PHE A 685 32.95 -2.68 15.97
C PHE A 685 34.28 -2.78 16.70
N VAL A 686 35.35 -3.15 16.01
CA VAL A 686 36.68 -3.27 16.57
C VAL A 686 37.62 -2.29 15.87
N LYS A 687 38.35 -1.50 16.64
CA LYS A 687 39.31 -0.54 16.12
C LYS A 687 40.66 -1.23 15.95
N ASP A 688 41.20 -1.22 14.75
CA ASP A 688 42.53 -1.72 14.42
C ASP A 688 43.39 -0.56 13.88
N GLY A 689 44.15 0.06 14.76
CA GLY A 689 44.83 1.32 14.44
C GLY A 689 43.88 2.43 14.03
N LYS A 690 44.06 2.94 12.80
CA LYS A 690 43.15 3.96 12.20
C LYS A 690 41.94 3.37 11.47
N LYS A 691 41.85 2.03 11.37
CA LYS A 691 40.76 1.36 10.61
C LYS A 691 39.71 0.83 11.58
N LEU A 692 38.45 0.96 11.18
CA LEU A 692 37.29 0.38 11.86
C LEU A 692 36.87 -0.90 11.15
N ARG A 693 36.89 -2.03 11.85
CA ARG A 693 36.43 -3.35 11.40
C ARG A 693 35.03 -3.59 11.94
N ILE A 694 34.18 -4.18 11.12
CA ILE A 694 32.89 -4.73 11.51
C ILE A 694 33.05 -6.23 11.54
N GLU A 695 33.12 -6.78 12.74
CA GLU A 695 33.21 -8.23 12.95
C GLU A 695 31.80 -8.80 13.04
N VAL A 696 31.59 -9.92 12.37
CA VAL A 696 30.31 -10.66 12.36
C VAL A 696 30.35 -11.73 13.43
N ASN A 697 29.22 -11.96 14.11
CA ASN A 697 29.12 -13.00 15.12
C ASN A 697 29.44 -14.38 14.52
N PRO A 698 30.44 -15.11 15.07
CA PRO A 698 30.89 -16.39 14.52
C PRO A 698 29.80 -17.46 14.47
N LYS A 699 28.77 -17.37 15.33
CA LYS A 699 27.63 -18.30 15.30
C LYS A 699 26.80 -18.16 14.03
N LEU A 700 26.74 -16.96 13.46
CA LEU A 700 26.02 -16.68 12.19
C LEU A 700 26.85 -17.12 10.95
N LEU A 701 28.13 -17.33 11.08
CA LEU A 701 29.00 -17.77 9.97
C LEU A 701 29.07 -19.30 9.85
N LYS A 702 28.74 -20.01 10.94
CA LYS A 702 28.68 -21.48 10.94
C LYS A 702 27.34 -21.91 10.37
N VAL A 703 27.32 -22.41 9.16
CA VAL A 703 26.20 -23.18 8.54
C VAL A 703 26.71 -24.56 8.22
#